data_20852160e5f12aab1522a4f21ec57b6d
#
_entry.id   20852160e5f12aab1522a4f21ec57b6d
#
_cell.length_a   1.000
_cell.length_b   1.000
_cell.length_c   1.000
_cell.angle_alpha   90.00
_cell.angle_beta   90.00
_cell.angle_gamma   90.00
#
_symmetry.space_group_name_H-M   'P 1'
#
loop_
_entity.id
_entity.type
_entity.pdbx_description
1 polymer ?
#
loop_
_entity_poly.entity_id
_entity_poly.type
_entity_poly.pdbx_seq_one_letter_code
_entity_poly.pdbx_strand_id
1 'polypeptide(L)'
;MKKQEDFKGGYAMLQLVLGRSGSGKTQWIYERLSALVDTEEDRPLLCVVPEQFSFETERSLLEALGPHRAARIQVLSFTRMAETVFRSTGGFAGRRLDDSSRMLLMSRALEMTAGQLSLYTRHTADPEYISSMLSMLSELKQCAVTPLALEKTAKALPKGTLAMKAQELSLIYGAYEALLGHTYLDPLDDLTRLAEVLPESGLLKGALLFVDAFKGFTAQEMQVLSALLNMADTVTVTLCTDTLDDTAQGLGRFSPVIRTGLRLEQLAQRQHIPVAKPVVLSENRRSRSEALLRLEEESFLPDGSPLETPADDVTLTACADIYAECTFTARTIRRLLREEDARCRDFAVVTRNLDEYRGILDAALEMEGIPYFLDTREDILTEPLVSITLCALRCAAGWDTELLLRLMKTGLAGFSAHSISQLENYVLMWRIHGIGWTRDWEGNPDGLDAPFTEETAKKLDSLNRLRRRLIRPLEHLRYTLYPRSTAASPEDAADRLTGRDFAAAVYRYLTETRAARMVRLQVARLDRDGEHALADRYARLWDMLIDRLDAFAAAMGGDRLPADRLTELFRLSLQAADLGSIPQSLDAVQIGAADRMRFSAPRTVFILGANEGIFPAYPAQGGLLSDRERQQLIELGLPLAEPSEQQTVEERFFAYMALSAPSERLYVSYRCSNAAGETLTPSLLAETVSRLLPNCRRLTVPTEEENSLGGIESHTDAFGRMAELWHAETAVAASLKAFFSAQPEMRSRIDALERAADDKPIAFRDPQTARQLFGREMRISSSQIEQYHKCRFAYFCQYGLHIKAARPAELDSLAFGTLAHYVMSSLLPQYVKAGLDGLTQAKVRTDTRRTVEQYVEERMGGLDNKPARFRHLLEQLLRTSSSLLWYVVQE
;
A
#
# COMPACT_ATOMS: atom_id res chain seq x y z
N MET A 1 53.15 -15.83 -10.92
CA MET A 1 53.76 -14.58 -11.44
C MET A 1 54.04 -14.77 -12.93
N LYS A 2 53.08 -14.46 -13.80
CA LYS A 2 53.24 -14.33 -15.23
C LYS A 2 53.05 -12.85 -15.57
N LYS A 3 54.02 -12.30 -16.31
CA LYS A 3 54.16 -10.91 -16.71
C LYS A 3 52.81 -10.32 -17.20
N GLN A 4 52.36 -9.30 -16.54
CA GLN A 4 51.39 -8.35 -17.03
C GLN A 4 52.02 -7.59 -18.19
N GLU A 5 51.48 -7.71 -19.38
CA GLU A 5 51.80 -6.79 -20.47
C GLU A 5 51.18 -5.42 -20.13
N ASP A 6 52.08 -4.48 -19.86
CA ASP A 6 51.75 -3.05 -19.72
C ASP A 6 51.25 -2.51 -21.05
N PHE A 7 49.92 -2.31 -21.17
CA PHE A 7 49.33 -1.56 -22.29
C PHE A 7 49.58 -0.06 -22.10
N LYS A 8 50.68 0.41 -22.64
CA LYS A 8 50.91 1.84 -22.87
C LYS A 8 50.38 2.21 -24.23
N GLY A 9 49.20 2.80 -24.31
CA GLY A 9 48.69 3.38 -25.54
C GLY A 9 47.20 3.77 -25.40
N GLY A 10 46.87 5.06 -25.46
CA GLY A 10 45.56 5.66 -25.22
C GLY A 10 44.49 5.34 -26.29
N TYR A 11 44.04 4.12 -26.32
CA TYR A 11 42.85 3.71 -27.08
C TYR A 11 41.78 3.28 -26.07
N ALA A 12 40.54 3.77 -26.26
CA ALA A 12 39.36 3.30 -25.50
C ALA A 12 39.27 1.75 -25.59
N MET A 13 38.99 1.08 -24.48
CA MET A 13 38.98 -0.38 -24.43
C MET A 13 37.83 -0.90 -23.60
N LEU A 14 37.11 -1.90 -24.07
CA LEU A 14 36.13 -2.66 -23.26
C LEU A 14 36.81 -3.87 -22.61
N GLN A 15 36.67 -4.00 -21.29
CA GLN A 15 37.12 -5.16 -20.51
C GLN A 15 35.92 -5.84 -19.86
N LEU A 16 35.70 -7.11 -20.11
CA LEU A 16 34.68 -7.88 -19.39
C LEU A 16 35.31 -8.73 -18.28
N VAL A 17 34.65 -8.76 -17.12
CA VAL A 17 35.03 -9.61 -15.99
C VAL A 17 33.86 -10.56 -15.72
N LEU A 18 34.08 -11.82 -16.04
CA LEU A 18 33.07 -12.87 -15.94
C LEU A 18 33.30 -13.66 -14.66
N GLY A 19 32.22 -14.07 -14.03
CA GLY A 19 32.29 -14.93 -12.85
C GLY A 19 30.91 -15.15 -12.27
N ARG A 20 30.65 -16.36 -11.78
CA ARG A 20 29.38 -16.72 -11.14
C ARG A 20 29.16 -15.97 -9.81
N SER A 21 28.03 -16.16 -9.17
CA SER A 21 27.76 -15.56 -7.85
C SER A 21 28.84 -16.01 -6.85
N GLY A 22 29.32 -15.09 -6.00
CA GLY A 22 30.36 -15.42 -5.02
C GLY A 22 31.78 -15.52 -5.55
N SER A 23 32.04 -15.37 -6.86
CA SER A 23 33.39 -15.51 -7.45
C SER A 23 34.36 -14.35 -7.14
N GLY A 24 33.91 -13.31 -6.41
CA GLY A 24 34.75 -12.19 -6.00
C GLY A 24 34.90 -11.07 -7.05
N LYS A 25 33.96 -10.90 -7.99
CA LYS A 25 33.96 -9.84 -9.01
C LYS A 25 34.12 -8.45 -8.41
N THR A 26 33.29 -8.11 -7.43
CA THR A 26 33.35 -6.81 -6.74
C THR A 26 34.68 -6.64 -5.99
N GLN A 27 35.18 -7.70 -5.36
CA GLN A 27 36.48 -7.70 -4.69
C GLN A 27 37.62 -7.45 -5.68
N TRP A 28 37.55 -8.08 -6.86
CA TRP A 28 38.50 -7.84 -7.95
C TRP A 28 38.49 -6.36 -8.39
N ILE A 29 37.33 -5.73 -8.48
CA ILE A 29 37.23 -4.28 -8.77
C ILE A 29 37.92 -3.47 -7.67
N TYR A 30 37.66 -3.76 -6.38
CA TYR A 30 38.25 -3.03 -5.28
C TYR A 30 39.77 -3.18 -5.23
N GLU A 31 40.30 -4.37 -5.49
CA GLU A 31 41.73 -4.62 -5.62
C GLU A 31 42.34 -3.81 -6.79
N ARG A 32 41.63 -3.76 -7.92
CA ARG A 32 42.06 -2.99 -9.09
C ARG A 32 42.01 -1.49 -8.84
N LEU A 33 40.93 -0.98 -8.27
CA LEU A 33 40.79 0.43 -7.87
C LEU A 33 41.89 0.82 -6.84
N SER A 34 42.13 -0.05 -5.87
CA SER A 34 43.22 0.16 -4.89
C SER A 34 44.58 0.34 -5.58
N ALA A 35 44.91 -0.44 -6.56
CA ALA A 35 46.15 -0.32 -7.32
C ALA A 35 46.21 0.98 -8.15
N LEU A 36 45.07 1.41 -8.70
CA LEU A 36 44.99 2.58 -9.60
C LEU A 36 44.98 3.91 -8.84
N VAL A 37 44.41 3.97 -7.65
CA VAL A 37 44.35 5.20 -6.84
C VAL A 37 45.77 5.77 -6.58
N ASP A 38 46.76 4.92 -6.40
CA ASP A 38 48.14 5.34 -6.08
C ASP A 38 49.00 5.59 -7.35
N THR A 39 48.57 5.09 -8.53
CA THR A 39 49.36 5.16 -9.78
C THR A 39 48.81 6.13 -10.82
N GLU A 40 47.52 6.43 -10.80
CA GLU A 40 46.83 7.26 -11.78
C GLU A 40 46.29 8.54 -11.14
N GLU A 41 47.19 9.43 -10.66
CA GLU A 41 46.80 10.60 -9.88
C GLU A 41 45.89 11.60 -10.62
N ASP A 42 46.03 11.75 -11.91
CA ASP A 42 45.32 12.75 -12.72
C ASP A 42 44.06 12.22 -13.43
N ARG A 43 43.75 10.92 -13.33
CA ARG A 43 42.62 10.31 -14.06
C ARG A 43 41.39 10.19 -13.18
N PRO A 44 40.15 10.48 -13.72
CA PRO A 44 38.93 10.19 -13.00
C PRO A 44 38.73 8.68 -12.84
N LEU A 45 38.51 8.23 -11.60
CA LEU A 45 38.17 6.85 -11.25
C LEU A 45 36.69 6.78 -10.88
N LEU A 46 35.93 6.00 -11.66
CA LEU A 46 34.48 5.90 -11.47
C LEU A 46 34.06 4.44 -11.25
N CYS A 47 33.17 4.27 -10.31
CA CYS A 47 32.46 3.01 -10.07
C CYS A 47 30.96 3.23 -10.32
N VAL A 48 30.41 2.63 -11.37
CA VAL A 48 28.99 2.74 -11.71
C VAL A 48 28.28 1.49 -11.19
N VAL A 49 27.29 1.72 -10.36
CA VAL A 49 26.47 0.66 -9.74
C VAL A 49 24.99 1.03 -9.82
N PRO A 50 24.06 0.08 -9.72
CA PRO A 50 22.64 0.39 -9.58
C PRO A 50 22.39 1.35 -8.41
N GLU A 51 21.35 2.20 -8.52
CA GLU A 51 21.06 3.29 -7.56
C GLU A 51 21.04 2.82 -6.10
N GLN A 52 20.36 1.72 -5.84
CA GLN A 52 20.19 1.14 -4.51
C GLN A 52 21.51 0.65 -3.86
N PHE A 53 22.59 0.49 -4.64
CA PHE A 53 23.88 -0.04 -4.17
C PHE A 53 24.94 1.03 -3.97
N SER A 54 24.63 2.27 -4.35
CA SER A 54 25.61 3.37 -4.31
C SER A 54 26.15 3.57 -2.90
N PHE A 55 25.27 3.67 -1.90
CA PHE A 55 25.66 3.89 -0.49
C PHE A 55 26.50 2.74 0.06
N GLU A 56 26.12 1.50 -0.23
CA GLU A 56 26.84 0.33 0.23
C GLU A 56 28.22 0.19 -0.42
N THR A 57 28.30 0.49 -1.71
CA THR A 57 29.57 0.49 -2.45
C THR A 57 30.51 1.58 -1.91
N GLU A 58 30.00 2.79 -1.65
CA GLU A 58 30.77 3.87 -1.00
C GLU A 58 31.32 3.44 0.36
N ARG A 59 30.44 2.82 1.19
CA ARG A 59 30.85 2.31 2.52
C ARG A 59 31.92 1.22 2.40
N SER A 60 31.73 0.24 1.52
CA SER A 60 32.68 -0.86 1.33
C SER A 60 34.04 -0.37 0.80
N LEU A 61 34.04 0.60 -0.11
CA LEU A 61 35.27 1.25 -0.57
C LEU A 61 35.96 2.04 0.56
N LEU A 62 35.20 2.73 1.39
CA LEU A 62 35.74 3.46 2.55
C LEU A 62 36.38 2.50 3.56
N GLU A 63 35.72 1.36 3.84
CA GLU A 63 36.27 0.33 4.72
C GLU A 63 37.50 -0.35 4.13
N ALA A 64 37.52 -0.63 2.82
CA ALA A 64 38.61 -1.32 2.15
C ALA A 64 39.86 -0.44 1.91
N LEU A 65 39.68 0.85 1.57
CA LEU A 65 40.73 1.73 1.10
C LEU A 65 41.09 2.85 2.10
N GLY A 66 40.23 3.13 3.07
CA GLY A 66 40.32 4.27 3.97
C GLY A 66 39.86 5.59 3.33
N PRO A 67 39.62 6.65 4.13
CA PRO A 67 38.91 7.84 3.68
C PRO A 67 39.63 8.63 2.58
N HIS A 68 40.94 8.75 2.63
CA HIS A 68 41.69 9.53 1.64
C HIS A 68 41.74 8.91 0.27
N ARG A 69 41.87 7.59 0.19
CA ARG A 69 41.92 6.85 -1.09
C ARG A 69 40.54 6.69 -1.67
N ALA A 70 39.55 6.37 -0.84
CA ALA A 70 38.15 6.24 -1.26
C ALA A 70 37.58 7.55 -1.82
N ALA A 71 37.98 8.71 -1.28
CA ALA A 71 37.53 10.02 -1.76
C ALA A 71 37.93 10.34 -3.22
N ARG A 72 38.89 9.59 -3.78
CA ARG A 72 39.31 9.72 -5.20
C ARG A 72 38.42 8.92 -6.16
N ILE A 73 37.61 8.03 -5.64
CA ILE A 73 36.74 7.18 -6.45
C ILE A 73 35.32 7.73 -6.37
N GLN A 74 34.76 8.11 -7.50
CA GLN A 74 33.37 8.54 -7.56
C GLN A 74 32.47 7.31 -7.77
N VAL A 75 31.58 7.05 -6.82
CA VAL A 75 30.54 6.04 -6.93
C VAL A 75 29.28 6.71 -7.45
N LEU A 76 28.82 6.28 -8.62
CA LEU A 76 27.66 6.84 -9.30
C LEU A 76 26.70 5.74 -9.71
N SER A 77 25.41 6.05 -9.71
CA SER A 77 24.44 5.37 -10.55
C SER A 77 24.31 6.12 -11.88
N PHE A 78 23.61 5.56 -12.86
CA PHE A 78 23.29 6.29 -14.09
C PHE A 78 22.52 7.57 -13.80
N THR A 79 21.57 7.54 -12.85
CA THR A 79 20.80 8.72 -12.41
C THR A 79 21.69 9.79 -11.79
N ARG A 80 22.57 9.41 -10.86
CA ARG A 80 23.52 10.34 -10.21
C ARG A 80 24.55 10.89 -11.23
N MET A 81 24.92 10.08 -12.21
CA MET A 81 25.77 10.53 -13.33
C MET A 81 25.05 11.60 -14.13
N ALA A 82 23.78 11.39 -14.48
CA ALA A 82 22.97 12.39 -15.19
C ALA A 82 22.90 13.70 -14.38
N GLU A 83 22.61 13.64 -13.09
CA GLU A 83 22.57 14.81 -12.23
C GLU A 83 23.91 15.55 -12.18
N THR A 84 25.03 14.83 -12.08
CA THR A 84 26.37 15.41 -12.02
C THR A 84 26.69 16.12 -13.32
N VAL A 85 26.40 15.51 -14.48
CA VAL A 85 26.64 16.12 -15.79
C VAL A 85 25.73 17.33 -16.00
N PHE A 86 24.43 17.23 -15.69
CA PHE A 86 23.49 18.34 -15.86
C PHE A 86 23.77 19.54 -14.95
N ARG A 87 24.30 19.32 -13.71
CA ARG A 87 24.76 20.43 -12.85
C ARG A 87 25.89 21.23 -13.50
N SER A 88 26.76 20.57 -14.23
CA SER A 88 27.90 21.23 -14.88
C SER A 88 27.56 21.85 -16.24
N THR A 89 26.61 21.27 -16.97
CA THR A 89 26.24 21.69 -18.34
C THR A 89 24.96 22.54 -18.40
N GLY A 90 24.26 22.75 -17.27
CA GLY A 90 23.05 23.58 -17.21
C GLY A 90 21.74 22.84 -17.61
N GLY A 91 21.69 21.52 -17.56
CA GLY A 91 20.59 20.70 -18.03
C GLY A 91 19.31 20.68 -17.14
N PHE A 92 19.22 21.51 -16.09
CA PHE A 92 18.08 21.57 -15.16
C PHE A 92 17.07 22.71 -15.43
N ALA A 93 17.07 23.29 -16.61
CA ALA A 93 16.13 24.36 -16.95
C ALA A 93 14.72 23.77 -17.19
N GLY A 94 13.94 23.52 -16.13
CA GLY A 94 12.58 22.99 -16.19
C GLY A 94 12.14 22.40 -14.87
N ARG A 95 10.84 22.20 -14.70
CA ARG A 95 10.26 21.56 -13.52
C ARG A 95 10.33 20.04 -13.68
N ARG A 96 11.05 19.36 -12.78
CA ARG A 96 11.13 17.91 -12.76
C ARG A 96 9.77 17.31 -12.35
N LEU A 97 9.28 16.35 -13.11
CA LEU A 97 8.06 15.62 -12.82
C LEU A 97 8.34 14.51 -11.81
N ASP A 98 7.39 14.31 -10.95
CA ASP A 98 7.26 13.09 -10.13
C ASP A 98 6.21 12.14 -10.71
N ASP A 99 6.09 10.95 -10.15
CA ASP A 99 5.14 9.93 -10.62
C ASP A 99 3.70 10.44 -10.62
N SER A 100 3.32 11.25 -9.62
CA SER A 100 1.99 11.86 -9.54
C SER A 100 1.73 12.82 -10.70
N SER A 101 2.69 13.69 -10.99
CA SER A 101 2.58 14.66 -12.10
C SER A 101 2.58 13.94 -13.47
N ARG A 102 3.36 12.87 -13.62
CA ARG A 102 3.35 12.03 -14.82
C ARG A 102 1.98 11.38 -15.05
N MET A 103 1.35 10.89 -13.98
CA MET A 103 -0.01 10.34 -14.03
C MET A 103 -1.04 11.38 -14.48
N LEU A 104 -0.94 12.62 -13.97
CA LEU A 104 -1.80 13.72 -14.37
C LEU A 104 -1.61 14.09 -15.84
N LEU A 105 -0.35 14.18 -16.31
CA LEU A 105 -0.07 14.47 -17.73
C LEU A 105 -0.55 13.35 -18.66
N MET A 106 -0.42 12.08 -18.24
CA MET A 106 -0.96 10.95 -19.00
C MET A 106 -2.49 11.03 -19.10
N SER A 107 -3.18 11.34 -18.02
CA SER A 107 -4.63 11.55 -18.05
C SER A 107 -5.02 12.66 -19.04
N ARG A 108 -4.29 13.77 -19.05
CA ARG A 108 -4.51 14.85 -20.03
C ARG A 108 -4.24 14.41 -21.47
N ALA A 109 -3.15 13.67 -21.71
CA ALA A 109 -2.83 13.15 -23.04
C ALA A 109 -3.95 12.26 -23.59
N LEU A 110 -4.51 11.39 -22.71
CA LEU A 110 -5.66 10.55 -23.04
C LEU A 110 -6.92 11.37 -23.36
N GLU A 111 -7.20 12.42 -22.58
CA GLU A 111 -8.35 13.31 -22.85
C GLU A 111 -8.19 14.07 -24.17
N MET A 112 -7.00 14.60 -24.47
CA MET A 112 -6.71 15.32 -25.71
C MET A 112 -6.87 14.44 -26.95
N THR A 113 -6.55 13.15 -26.82
CA THR A 113 -6.59 12.20 -27.93
C THR A 113 -7.90 11.41 -28.03
N ALA A 114 -8.79 11.49 -27.03
CA ALA A 114 -10.00 10.68 -26.90
C ALA A 114 -10.87 10.63 -28.17
N GLY A 115 -11.03 11.77 -28.88
CA GLY A 115 -11.79 11.86 -30.13
C GLY A 115 -11.15 11.17 -31.35
N GLN A 116 -9.87 10.78 -31.25
CA GLN A 116 -9.10 10.12 -32.32
C GLN A 116 -8.84 8.64 -32.04
N LEU A 117 -9.20 8.16 -30.84
CA LEU A 117 -9.01 6.78 -30.42
C LEU A 117 -10.23 5.94 -30.76
N SER A 118 -10.05 4.68 -31.10
CA SER A 118 -11.09 3.70 -31.39
C SER A 118 -11.05 2.54 -30.42
N LEU A 119 -9.86 2.04 -30.06
CA LEU A 119 -9.66 0.92 -29.15
C LEU A 119 -9.57 1.39 -27.70
N TYR A 120 -8.88 2.49 -27.49
CA TYR A 120 -8.53 2.99 -26.16
C TYR A 120 -9.46 4.10 -25.64
N THR A 121 -10.68 4.22 -26.19
CA THR A 121 -11.65 5.25 -25.81
C THR A 121 -12.40 5.01 -24.52
N ARG A 122 -12.65 3.76 -24.14
CA ARG A 122 -13.64 3.43 -23.10
C ARG A 122 -13.21 3.68 -21.66
N HIS A 123 -11.93 3.84 -21.40
CA HIS A 123 -11.36 3.86 -20.05
C HIS A 123 -10.44 5.06 -19.76
N THR A 124 -10.54 6.14 -20.54
CA THR A 124 -9.66 7.31 -20.38
C THR A 124 -9.73 7.98 -19.01
N ALA A 125 -10.77 7.70 -18.24
CA ALA A 125 -10.95 8.20 -16.88
C ALA A 125 -10.58 7.17 -15.80
N ASP A 126 -10.35 5.90 -16.15
CA ASP A 126 -10.06 4.82 -15.22
C ASP A 126 -8.61 4.93 -14.70
N PRO A 127 -8.41 4.96 -13.36
CA PRO A 127 -7.10 5.02 -12.74
C PRO A 127 -6.14 3.89 -13.13
N GLU A 128 -6.62 2.67 -13.14
CA GLU A 128 -5.84 1.49 -13.48
C GLU A 128 -5.40 1.53 -14.95
N TYR A 129 -6.29 2.03 -15.81
CA TYR A 129 -5.98 2.21 -17.21
C TYR A 129 -4.94 3.31 -17.44
N ILE A 130 -5.04 4.46 -16.75
CA ILE A 130 -4.05 5.53 -16.81
C ILE A 130 -2.68 5.00 -16.35
N SER A 131 -2.64 4.23 -15.27
CA SER A 131 -1.44 3.58 -14.76
C SER A 131 -0.84 2.59 -15.77
N SER A 132 -1.66 1.77 -16.38
CA SER A 132 -1.23 0.81 -17.41
C SER A 132 -0.65 1.50 -18.65
N MET A 133 -1.28 2.61 -19.07
CA MET A 133 -0.79 3.41 -20.19
C MET A 133 0.52 4.12 -19.86
N LEU A 134 0.65 4.64 -18.63
CA LEU A 134 1.90 5.23 -18.15
C LEU A 134 3.03 4.20 -18.04
N SER A 135 2.71 2.97 -17.62
CA SER A 135 3.67 1.86 -17.59
C SER A 135 4.15 1.50 -19.00
N MET A 136 3.23 1.43 -19.97
CA MET A 136 3.58 1.21 -21.39
C MET A 136 4.45 2.34 -21.94
N LEU A 137 4.12 3.60 -21.63
CA LEU A 137 4.93 4.75 -22.02
C LEU A 137 6.34 4.68 -21.41
N SER A 138 6.42 4.30 -20.14
CA SER A 138 7.70 4.14 -19.43
C SER A 138 8.56 3.06 -20.09
N GLU A 139 7.97 1.95 -20.49
CA GLU A 139 8.66 0.91 -21.26
C GLU A 139 9.17 1.45 -22.60
N LEU A 140 8.31 2.14 -23.36
CA LEU A 140 8.72 2.71 -24.66
C LEU A 140 9.91 3.67 -24.52
N LYS A 141 9.90 4.54 -23.51
CA LYS A 141 11.01 5.46 -23.22
C LYS A 141 12.28 4.69 -22.82
N GLN A 142 12.19 3.74 -21.89
CA GLN A 142 13.33 2.91 -21.48
C GLN A 142 13.93 2.09 -22.63
N CYS A 143 13.09 1.70 -23.59
CA CYS A 143 13.50 1.05 -24.82
C CYS A 143 13.97 2.05 -25.89
N ALA A 144 14.05 3.34 -25.58
CA ALA A 144 14.41 4.41 -26.50
C ALA A 144 13.53 4.48 -27.78
N VAL A 145 12.25 4.08 -27.67
CA VAL A 145 11.26 4.17 -28.75
C VAL A 145 10.67 5.56 -28.76
N THR A 146 10.70 6.21 -29.89
CA THR A 146 10.08 7.54 -30.10
C THR A 146 8.67 7.41 -30.68
N PRO A 147 7.76 8.41 -30.49
CA PRO A 147 6.45 8.41 -31.12
C PRO A 147 6.52 8.21 -32.65
N LEU A 148 7.50 8.84 -33.30
CA LEU A 148 7.70 8.72 -34.75
C LEU A 148 8.12 7.29 -35.17
N ALA A 149 8.96 6.62 -34.36
CA ALA A 149 9.36 5.22 -34.63
C ALA A 149 8.13 4.30 -34.57
N LEU A 150 7.30 4.48 -33.54
CA LEU A 150 6.07 3.72 -33.37
C LEU A 150 5.07 3.97 -34.51
N GLU A 151 4.91 5.22 -34.96
CA GLU A 151 4.05 5.57 -36.07
C GLU A 151 4.54 4.93 -37.38
N LYS A 152 5.85 4.95 -37.65
CA LYS A 152 6.44 4.28 -38.83
C LYS A 152 6.18 2.78 -38.81
N THR A 153 6.36 2.16 -37.66
CA THR A 153 6.10 0.70 -37.48
C THR A 153 4.61 0.39 -37.65
N ALA A 154 3.71 1.23 -37.13
CA ALA A 154 2.27 1.09 -37.33
C ALA A 154 1.86 1.11 -38.80
N LYS A 155 2.50 1.98 -39.61
CA LYS A 155 2.28 2.09 -41.08
C LYS A 155 2.84 0.89 -41.84
N ALA A 156 3.86 0.23 -41.32
CA ALA A 156 4.46 -0.98 -41.91
C ALA A 156 3.67 -2.25 -41.65
N LEU A 157 2.84 -2.26 -40.60
CA LEU A 157 1.99 -3.38 -40.25
C LEU A 157 0.83 -3.58 -41.23
N PRO A 158 0.39 -4.82 -41.45
CA PRO A 158 -0.89 -5.11 -42.11
C PRO A 158 -2.05 -4.43 -41.41
N LYS A 159 -3.08 -3.98 -42.15
CA LYS A 159 -4.30 -3.41 -41.54
C LYS A 159 -4.92 -4.41 -40.59
N GLY A 160 -5.06 -4.07 -39.31
CA GLY A 160 -5.58 -4.91 -38.25
C GLY A 160 -5.47 -4.27 -36.88
N THR A 161 -5.87 -4.99 -35.85
CA THR A 161 -5.89 -4.51 -34.46
C THR A 161 -4.53 -4.05 -33.97
N LEU A 162 -3.45 -4.74 -34.31
CA LEU A 162 -2.10 -4.37 -33.90
C LEU A 162 -1.66 -3.05 -34.51
N ALA A 163 -1.93 -2.82 -35.82
CA ALA A 163 -1.62 -1.55 -36.47
C ALA A 163 -2.40 -0.39 -35.82
N MET A 164 -3.67 -0.61 -35.47
CA MET A 164 -4.49 0.38 -34.75
C MET A 164 -3.94 0.64 -33.34
N LYS A 165 -3.57 -0.40 -32.57
CA LYS A 165 -2.95 -0.24 -31.25
C LYS A 165 -1.67 0.59 -31.33
N ALA A 166 -0.75 0.25 -32.25
CA ALA A 166 0.51 0.95 -32.41
C ALA A 166 0.29 2.41 -32.83
N GLN A 167 -0.71 2.67 -33.69
CA GLN A 167 -1.06 4.03 -34.11
C GLN A 167 -1.65 4.84 -32.93
N GLU A 168 -2.58 4.28 -32.18
CA GLU A 168 -3.20 4.96 -31.04
C GLU A 168 -2.17 5.21 -29.90
N LEU A 169 -1.29 4.24 -29.63
CA LEU A 169 -0.16 4.44 -28.71
C LEU A 169 0.78 5.56 -29.14
N SER A 170 1.09 5.63 -30.45
CA SER A 170 1.90 6.74 -31.01
C SER A 170 1.22 8.11 -30.81
N LEU A 171 -0.11 8.20 -31.01
CA LEU A 171 -0.88 9.43 -30.79
C LEU A 171 -0.87 9.86 -29.31
N ILE A 172 -1.11 8.91 -28.40
CA ILE A 172 -1.12 9.17 -26.95
C ILE A 172 0.28 9.60 -26.50
N TYR A 173 1.33 8.89 -26.95
CA TYR A 173 2.70 9.23 -26.61
C TYR A 173 3.08 10.62 -27.17
N GLY A 174 2.72 10.91 -28.41
CA GLY A 174 2.95 12.23 -29.01
C GLY A 174 2.24 13.36 -28.26
N ALA A 175 1.01 13.13 -27.79
CA ALA A 175 0.29 14.09 -26.96
C ALA A 175 0.95 14.30 -25.59
N TYR A 176 1.44 13.24 -24.97
CA TYR A 176 2.19 13.32 -23.70
C TYR A 176 3.48 14.14 -23.87
N GLU A 177 4.27 13.88 -24.92
CA GLU A 177 5.48 14.66 -25.24
C GLU A 177 5.16 16.15 -25.52
N ALA A 178 4.06 16.42 -26.22
CA ALA A 178 3.61 17.79 -26.45
C ALA A 178 3.24 18.54 -25.17
N LEU A 179 2.68 17.83 -24.19
CA LEU A 179 2.36 18.38 -22.86
C LEU A 179 3.62 18.63 -22.01
N LEU A 180 4.65 17.81 -22.14
CA LEU A 180 5.96 18.08 -21.52
C LEU A 180 6.54 19.40 -22.02
N GLY A 181 6.58 19.57 -23.34
CA GLY A 181 7.12 20.77 -23.98
C GLY A 181 8.49 21.15 -23.46
N HIS A 182 8.72 22.47 -23.26
CA HIS A 182 9.95 22.98 -22.66
C HIS A 182 9.83 23.28 -21.15
N THR A 183 8.67 23.01 -20.55
CA THR A 183 8.37 23.42 -19.17
C THR A 183 8.68 22.32 -18.17
N TYR A 184 8.47 21.09 -18.56
CA TYR A 184 8.62 19.92 -17.68
C TYR A 184 9.79 19.04 -18.13
N LEU A 185 10.45 18.43 -17.12
CA LEU A 185 11.50 17.42 -17.31
C LEU A 185 10.97 16.09 -16.79
N ASP A 186 10.81 15.13 -17.70
CA ASP A 186 10.46 13.76 -17.32
C ASP A 186 11.75 13.02 -16.91
N PRO A 187 11.87 12.49 -15.69
CA PRO A 187 13.04 11.71 -15.27
C PRO A 187 13.35 10.51 -16.17
N LEU A 188 12.37 9.97 -16.88
CA LEU A 188 12.59 8.89 -17.84
C LEU A 188 13.38 9.30 -19.07
N ASP A 189 13.49 10.59 -19.36
CA ASP A 189 14.28 11.11 -20.49
C ASP A 189 15.71 11.46 -20.05
N ASP A 190 16.01 11.44 -18.75
CA ASP A 190 17.31 11.88 -18.23
C ASP A 190 18.47 11.09 -18.83
N LEU A 191 18.33 9.77 -19.00
CA LEU A 191 19.40 8.94 -19.58
C LEU A 191 19.57 9.16 -21.08
N THR A 192 18.50 9.40 -21.82
CA THR A 192 18.58 9.78 -23.24
C THR A 192 19.29 11.12 -23.39
N ARG A 193 18.90 12.12 -22.59
CA ARG A 193 19.55 13.43 -22.56
C ARG A 193 21.00 13.36 -22.09
N LEU A 194 21.29 12.49 -21.10
CA LEU A 194 22.66 12.24 -20.65
C LEU A 194 23.52 11.73 -21.81
N ALA A 195 23.04 10.74 -22.55
CA ALA A 195 23.79 10.17 -23.68
C ALA A 195 24.10 11.22 -24.77
N GLU A 196 23.22 12.20 -24.98
CA GLU A 196 23.41 13.31 -25.92
C GLU A 196 24.42 14.36 -25.43
N VAL A 197 24.33 14.75 -24.15
CA VAL A 197 25.15 15.85 -23.58
C VAL A 197 26.51 15.37 -23.10
N LEU A 198 26.66 14.11 -22.72
CA LEU A 198 27.86 13.53 -22.15
C LEU A 198 29.13 13.75 -23.02
N PRO A 199 29.10 13.55 -24.36
CA PRO A 199 30.26 13.78 -25.22
C PRO A 199 30.77 15.22 -25.19
N GLU A 200 29.87 16.19 -25.02
CA GLU A 200 30.20 17.62 -25.02
C GLU A 200 30.69 18.11 -23.66
N SER A 201 30.33 17.40 -22.56
CA SER A 201 30.63 17.79 -21.20
C SER A 201 32.14 17.75 -20.88
N GLY A 202 32.89 16.86 -21.54
CA GLY A 202 34.28 16.63 -21.26
C GLY A 202 34.67 16.06 -19.88
N LEU A 203 33.67 15.90 -19.00
CA LEU A 203 33.87 15.52 -17.58
C LEU A 203 34.49 14.13 -17.39
N LEU A 204 34.15 13.19 -18.25
CA LEU A 204 34.54 11.78 -18.14
C LEU A 204 35.57 11.37 -19.18
N LYS A 205 36.22 12.37 -19.83
CA LYS A 205 37.24 12.08 -20.84
C LYS A 205 38.49 11.48 -20.19
N GLY A 206 38.94 10.33 -20.70
CA GLY A 206 40.09 9.62 -20.18
C GLY A 206 39.86 8.92 -18.86
N ALA A 207 38.61 8.78 -18.44
CA ALA A 207 38.24 8.10 -17.18
C ALA A 207 38.51 6.61 -17.22
N LEU A 208 38.79 6.03 -16.05
CA LEU A 208 38.80 4.58 -15.84
C LEU A 208 37.47 4.20 -15.17
N LEU A 209 36.59 3.54 -15.92
CA LEU A 209 35.22 3.25 -15.53
C LEU A 209 35.08 1.76 -15.15
N PHE A 210 34.47 1.51 -13.99
CA PHE A 210 34.09 0.18 -13.52
C PHE A 210 32.57 0.12 -13.34
N VAL A 211 31.92 -0.80 -14.06
CA VAL A 211 30.48 -1.04 -14.01
C VAL A 211 30.22 -2.36 -13.32
N ASP A 212 29.62 -2.33 -12.14
CA ASP A 212 29.43 -3.54 -11.32
C ASP A 212 27.97 -3.76 -10.94
N ALA A 213 27.63 -5.02 -10.74
CA ALA A 213 26.36 -5.47 -10.17
C ALA A 213 25.13 -5.31 -11.07
N PHE A 214 25.29 -5.05 -12.34
CA PHE A 214 24.18 -5.05 -13.28
C PHE A 214 23.92 -6.47 -13.83
N LYS A 215 22.64 -6.83 -13.94
CA LYS A 215 22.18 -8.05 -14.63
C LYS A 215 22.02 -7.84 -16.13
N GLY A 216 21.70 -6.61 -16.50
CA GLY A 216 21.46 -6.16 -17.87
C GLY A 216 21.34 -4.65 -17.91
N PHE A 217 21.23 -4.10 -19.10
CA PHE A 217 21.08 -2.67 -19.34
C PHE A 217 19.86 -2.41 -20.21
N THR A 218 19.09 -1.38 -19.86
CA THR A 218 18.05 -0.84 -20.72
C THR A 218 18.64 -0.25 -22.00
N ALA A 219 17.83 0.02 -23.01
CA ALA A 219 18.31 0.64 -24.24
C ALA A 219 18.91 2.04 -23.99
N GLN A 220 18.35 2.80 -23.05
CA GLN A 220 18.88 4.10 -22.64
C GLN A 220 20.24 3.97 -21.93
N GLU A 221 20.38 3.02 -21.00
CA GLU A 221 21.67 2.75 -20.34
C GLU A 221 22.72 2.27 -21.34
N MET A 222 22.32 1.47 -22.34
CA MET A 222 23.21 1.08 -23.44
C MET A 222 23.64 2.29 -24.32
N GLN A 223 22.78 3.29 -24.51
CA GLN A 223 23.16 4.54 -25.19
C GLN A 223 24.18 5.33 -24.37
N VAL A 224 23.99 5.42 -23.04
CA VAL A 224 24.98 6.06 -22.15
C VAL A 224 26.31 5.29 -22.17
N LEU A 225 26.29 3.95 -22.09
CA LEU A 225 27.49 3.12 -22.20
C LEU A 225 28.17 3.28 -23.56
N SER A 226 27.40 3.46 -24.64
CA SER A 226 27.90 3.77 -25.97
C SER A 226 28.69 5.11 -26.01
N ALA A 227 28.18 6.13 -25.36
CA ALA A 227 28.89 7.41 -25.22
C ALA A 227 30.15 7.28 -24.35
N LEU A 228 30.04 6.55 -23.21
CA LEU A 228 31.17 6.30 -22.30
C LEU A 228 32.30 5.53 -22.93
N LEU A 229 31.99 4.52 -23.74
CA LEU A 229 33.01 3.74 -24.47
C LEU A 229 33.85 4.62 -25.43
N ASN A 230 33.30 5.70 -25.96
CA ASN A 230 34.03 6.63 -26.83
C ASN A 230 34.85 7.67 -26.07
N MET A 231 34.60 7.86 -24.77
CA MET A 231 35.23 8.93 -23.99
C MET A 231 36.20 8.41 -22.93
N ALA A 232 35.91 7.28 -22.32
CA ALA A 232 36.74 6.67 -21.30
C ALA A 232 37.95 5.93 -21.93
N ASP A 233 39.05 5.88 -21.20
CA ASP A 233 40.21 5.08 -21.62
C ASP A 233 39.95 3.59 -21.45
N THR A 234 39.23 3.21 -20.42
CA THR A 234 38.82 1.82 -20.17
C THR A 234 37.44 1.77 -19.53
N VAL A 235 36.58 0.92 -20.07
CA VAL A 235 35.30 0.56 -19.47
C VAL A 235 35.36 -0.91 -19.09
N THR A 236 35.34 -1.18 -17.78
CA THR A 236 35.34 -2.54 -17.23
C THR A 236 33.96 -2.89 -16.75
N VAL A 237 33.35 -3.98 -17.25
CA VAL A 237 32.00 -4.42 -16.87
C VAL A 237 32.05 -5.81 -16.25
N THR A 238 31.49 -5.96 -15.05
CA THR A 238 31.34 -7.30 -14.43
C THR A 238 30.03 -7.93 -14.84
N LEU A 239 30.05 -9.20 -15.13
CA LEU A 239 28.88 -9.99 -15.51
C LEU A 239 28.80 -11.28 -14.69
N CYS A 240 27.57 -11.61 -14.22
CA CYS A 240 27.33 -12.82 -13.43
C CYS A 240 27.14 -14.06 -14.32
N THR A 241 28.21 -14.45 -15.00
CA THR A 241 28.30 -15.68 -15.83
C THR A 241 29.76 -16.09 -15.95
N ASP A 242 30.04 -17.33 -16.19
CA ASP A 242 31.40 -17.89 -16.41
C ASP A 242 31.78 -17.91 -17.87
N THR A 243 30.83 -17.78 -18.78
CA THR A 243 31.03 -17.79 -20.24
C THR A 243 30.09 -16.84 -20.96
N LEU A 244 30.46 -16.49 -22.19
CA LEU A 244 29.56 -15.80 -23.12
C LEU A 244 28.96 -16.75 -24.17
N ASP A 245 29.26 -18.04 -24.08
CA ASP A 245 28.70 -19.07 -24.98
C ASP A 245 27.33 -19.51 -24.44
N ASP A 246 26.25 -19.11 -25.14
CA ASP A 246 24.88 -19.52 -24.78
C ASP A 246 24.53 -20.91 -25.35
N THR A 247 25.09 -21.94 -24.74
CA THR A 247 24.84 -23.33 -25.14
C THR A 247 23.38 -23.78 -24.93
N ALA A 248 22.65 -23.08 -24.07
CA ALA A 248 21.25 -23.34 -23.77
C ALA A 248 20.25 -22.56 -24.66
N GLN A 249 20.77 -21.91 -25.71
CA GLN A 249 19.94 -21.19 -26.71
C GLN A 249 18.89 -20.24 -26.13
N GLY A 250 19.26 -19.46 -25.15
CA GLY A 250 18.38 -18.49 -24.48
C GLY A 250 17.62 -19.01 -23.27
N LEU A 251 17.64 -20.31 -22.96
CA LEU A 251 16.88 -20.93 -21.88
C LEU A 251 17.71 -21.21 -20.62
N GLY A 252 19.03 -20.98 -20.65
CA GLY A 252 19.93 -21.18 -19.53
C GLY A 252 19.75 -20.08 -18.46
N ARG A 253 20.01 -20.43 -17.19
CA ARG A 253 19.91 -19.51 -16.05
C ARG A 253 20.73 -18.22 -16.21
N PHE A 254 21.82 -18.24 -17.01
CA PHE A 254 22.67 -17.08 -17.30
C PHE A 254 22.39 -16.42 -18.66
N SER A 255 21.47 -16.95 -19.47
CA SER A 255 21.19 -16.44 -20.80
C SER A 255 20.87 -14.94 -20.85
N PRO A 256 20.16 -14.32 -19.85
CA PRO A 256 19.95 -12.89 -19.82
C PRO A 256 21.26 -12.08 -19.70
N VAL A 257 22.20 -12.58 -18.88
CA VAL A 257 23.51 -11.96 -18.66
C VAL A 257 24.44 -12.16 -19.85
N ILE A 258 24.44 -13.37 -20.44
CA ILE A 258 25.21 -13.69 -21.65
C ILE A 258 24.80 -12.77 -22.79
N ARG A 259 23.51 -12.60 -23.04
CA ARG A 259 22.99 -11.65 -24.04
C ARG A 259 23.44 -10.21 -23.78
N THR A 260 23.50 -9.79 -22.53
CA THR A 260 24.04 -8.48 -22.15
C THR A 260 25.50 -8.34 -22.53
N GLY A 261 26.33 -9.35 -22.23
CA GLY A 261 27.75 -9.39 -22.62
C GLY A 261 27.96 -9.32 -24.13
N LEU A 262 27.20 -10.14 -24.88
CA LEU A 262 27.26 -10.14 -26.36
C LEU A 262 26.81 -8.81 -26.94
N ARG A 263 25.79 -8.14 -26.40
CA ARG A 263 25.36 -6.79 -26.82
C ARG A 263 26.47 -5.74 -26.58
N LEU A 264 27.18 -5.82 -25.44
CA LEU A 264 28.31 -4.94 -25.15
C LEU A 264 29.47 -5.15 -26.12
N GLU A 265 29.83 -6.39 -26.44
CA GLU A 265 30.88 -6.71 -27.45
C GLU A 265 30.47 -6.20 -28.82
N GLN A 266 29.23 -6.42 -29.26
CA GLN A 266 28.71 -5.90 -30.54
C GLN A 266 28.72 -4.37 -30.58
N LEU A 267 28.39 -3.70 -29.44
CA LEU A 267 28.43 -2.25 -29.32
C LEU A 267 29.86 -1.73 -29.50
N ALA A 268 30.84 -2.32 -28.82
CA ALA A 268 32.24 -1.95 -28.94
C ALA A 268 32.76 -2.19 -30.38
N GLN A 269 32.41 -3.32 -31.01
CA GLN A 269 32.78 -3.64 -32.39
C GLN A 269 32.20 -2.62 -33.36
N ARG A 270 30.96 -2.22 -33.26
CA ARG A 270 30.33 -1.19 -34.10
C ARG A 270 31.02 0.16 -33.98
N GLN A 271 31.59 0.46 -32.82
CA GLN A 271 32.34 1.69 -32.57
C GLN A 271 33.86 1.57 -32.83
N HIS A 272 34.32 0.43 -33.34
CA HIS A 272 35.74 0.12 -33.57
C HIS A 272 36.60 0.22 -32.30
N ILE A 273 36.01 -0.07 -31.13
CA ILE A 273 36.68 -0.08 -29.82
C ILE A 273 37.23 -1.49 -29.56
N PRO A 274 38.51 -1.63 -29.21
CA PRO A 274 39.11 -2.92 -28.86
C PRO A 274 38.42 -3.56 -27.67
N VAL A 275 38.15 -4.86 -27.75
CA VAL A 275 37.62 -5.66 -26.64
C VAL A 275 38.78 -6.51 -26.11
N ALA A 276 39.12 -6.32 -24.85
CA ALA A 276 40.16 -7.12 -24.19
C ALA A 276 39.66 -8.55 -23.95
N LYS A 277 40.59 -9.50 -23.84
CA LYS A 277 40.23 -10.86 -23.45
C LYS A 277 39.51 -10.86 -22.10
N PRO A 278 38.35 -11.49 -21.98
CA PRO A 278 37.62 -11.51 -20.71
C PRO A 278 38.47 -12.10 -19.56
N VAL A 279 38.34 -11.46 -18.38
CA VAL A 279 38.89 -12.03 -17.13
C VAL A 279 37.83 -12.95 -16.57
N VAL A 280 38.14 -14.22 -16.38
CA VAL A 280 37.20 -15.21 -15.85
C VAL A 280 37.61 -15.57 -14.44
N LEU A 281 36.69 -15.37 -13.48
CA LEU A 281 36.84 -15.72 -12.08
C LEU A 281 36.03 -17.00 -11.80
N SER A 282 36.73 -18.10 -11.65
CA SER A 282 36.11 -19.44 -11.55
C SER A 282 35.95 -19.94 -10.11
N GLU A 283 36.65 -19.36 -9.14
CA GLU A 283 36.61 -19.81 -7.76
C GLU A 283 35.50 -19.09 -6.98
N ASN A 284 34.63 -19.86 -6.30
CA ASN A 284 33.69 -19.27 -5.34
C ASN A 284 34.46 -18.91 -4.03
N ARG A 285 34.39 -17.64 -3.65
CA ARG A 285 35.07 -17.09 -2.46
C ARG A 285 34.07 -16.73 -1.35
N ARG A 286 32.78 -16.90 -1.57
CA ARG A 286 31.69 -16.54 -0.62
C ARG A 286 31.28 -17.72 0.22
N SER A 287 30.89 -18.81 -0.41
CA SER A 287 30.30 -19.97 0.26
C SER A 287 31.33 -20.76 1.01
N ARG A 288 31.04 -21.11 2.25
CA ARG A 288 31.93 -21.90 3.12
C ARG A 288 31.50 -23.36 3.27
N SER A 289 30.31 -23.70 2.80
CA SER A 289 29.77 -25.06 2.90
C SER A 289 29.66 -25.72 1.54
N GLU A 290 29.85 -27.04 1.51
CA GLU A 290 29.72 -27.83 0.31
C GLU A 290 28.28 -27.80 -0.24
N ALA A 291 27.28 -27.74 0.65
CA ALA A 291 25.87 -27.65 0.27
C ALA A 291 25.56 -26.34 -0.46
N LEU A 292 26.07 -25.21 0.05
CA LEU A 292 25.88 -23.90 -0.61
C LEU A 292 26.63 -23.83 -1.94
N LEU A 293 27.83 -24.40 -2.02
CA LEU A 293 28.57 -24.53 -3.28
C LEU A 293 27.80 -25.36 -4.30
N ARG A 294 27.22 -26.49 -3.87
CA ARG A 294 26.40 -27.35 -4.74
C ARG A 294 25.18 -26.61 -5.30
N LEU A 295 24.50 -25.83 -4.47
CA LEU A 295 23.39 -25.01 -4.93
C LEU A 295 23.84 -23.92 -5.92
N GLU A 296 24.97 -23.27 -5.69
CA GLU A 296 25.53 -22.30 -6.62
C GLU A 296 25.89 -22.92 -7.95
N GLU A 297 26.53 -24.09 -7.96
CA GLU A 297 27.01 -24.75 -9.15
C GLU A 297 25.90 -25.39 -9.97
N GLU A 298 24.95 -26.09 -9.33
CA GLU A 298 24.05 -27.05 -9.98
C GLU A 298 22.58 -26.59 -10.02
N SER A 299 22.19 -25.47 -9.32
CA SER A 299 20.79 -25.07 -9.31
C SER A 299 20.27 -24.75 -10.72
N PHE A 300 19.07 -25.20 -11.00
CA PHE A 300 18.37 -25.04 -12.29
C PHE A 300 19.11 -25.65 -13.50
N LEU A 301 20.10 -26.53 -13.29
CA LEU A 301 20.65 -27.37 -14.35
C LEU A 301 19.83 -28.66 -14.47
N PRO A 302 19.57 -29.15 -15.71
CA PRO A 302 18.81 -30.39 -15.92
C PRO A 302 19.45 -31.60 -15.29
N ASP A 303 20.77 -31.69 -15.38
CA ASP A 303 21.59 -32.86 -14.99
C ASP A 303 22.33 -32.67 -13.67
N GLY A 304 21.86 -31.74 -12.83
CA GLY A 304 22.49 -31.42 -11.52
C GLY A 304 22.56 -32.67 -10.61
N SER A 305 23.76 -32.97 -10.09
CA SER A 305 24.02 -34.12 -9.24
C SER A 305 23.70 -33.85 -7.78
N PRO A 306 22.94 -34.70 -7.08
CA PRO A 306 22.65 -34.51 -5.66
C PRO A 306 23.91 -34.64 -4.79
N LEU A 307 23.93 -33.90 -3.68
CA LEU A 307 24.96 -34.02 -2.65
C LEU A 307 24.51 -35.07 -1.63
N GLU A 308 25.30 -36.13 -1.48
CA GLU A 308 24.95 -37.24 -0.58
C GLU A 308 25.41 -37.03 0.87
N THR A 309 26.29 -36.05 1.12
CA THR A 309 26.73 -35.68 2.47
C THR A 309 25.62 -34.91 3.22
N PRO A 310 25.60 -34.94 4.58
CA PRO A 310 24.65 -34.08 5.33
C PRO A 310 24.81 -32.61 4.97
N ALA A 311 23.68 -31.91 4.81
CA ALA A 311 23.61 -30.49 4.43
C ALA A 311 22.90 -29.69 5.53
N ASP A 312 23.47 -29.68 6.75
CA ASP A 312 22.88 -29.05 7.93
C ASP A 312 22.79 -27.53 7.82
N ASP A 313 23.59 -26.93 6.91
CA ASP A 313 23.61 -25.49 6.63
C ASP A 313 22.40 -25.03 5.79
N VAL A 314 21.63 -25.97 5.24
CA VAL A 314 20.46 -25.67 4.43
C VAL A 314 19.23 -26.29 5.07
N THR A 315 18.24 -25.45 5.32
CA THR A 315 16.94 -25.87 5.89
C THR A 315 15.81 -25.59 4.90
N LEU A 316 15.04 -26.64 4.59
CA LEU A 316 13.81 -26.52 3.81
C LEU A 316 12.61 -26.65 4.75
N THR A 317 11.75 -25.64 4.78
CA THR A 317 10.66 -25.53 5.76
C THR A 317 9.29 -25.47 5.07
N ALA A 318 8.40 -26.39 5.44
CA ALA A 318 6.99 -26.32 5.07
C ALA A 318 6.22 -25.59 6.17
N CYS A 319 5.65 -24.43 5.87
CA CYS A 319 4.88 -23.62 6.81
C CYS A 319 3.37 -23.77 6.54
N ALA A 320 2.56 -23.79 7.58
CA ALA A 320 1.11 -23.92 7.42
C ALA A 320 0.54 -22.80 6.54
N ASP A 321 0.95 -21.57 6.82
CA ASP A 321 0.52 -20.35 6.14
C ASP A 321 1.60 -19.25 6.22
N ILE A 322 1.27 -18.05 5.76
CA ILE A 322 2.17 -16.89 5.75
C ILE A 322 2.52 -16.42 7.17
N TYR A 323 1.62 -16.54 8.14
CA TYR A 323 1.85 -16.13 9.52
C TYR A 323 2.85 -17.07 10.21
N ALA A 324 2.68 -18.38 10.01
CA ALA A 324 3.62 -19.38 10.49
C ALA A 324 5.02 -19.20 9.87
N GLU A 325 5.08 -18.87 8.57
CA GLU A 325 6.33 -18.61 7.86
C GLU A 325 7.06 -17.38 8.41
N CYS A 326 6.37 -16.26 8.61
CA CYS A 326 6.95 -15.03 9.17
C CYS A 326 7.38 -15.19 10.62
N THR A 327 6.56 -15.86 11.44
CA THR A 327 6.86 -16.12 12.86
C THR A 327 8.08 -17.03 13.00
N PHE A 328 8.15 -18.11 12.22
CA PHE A 328 9.32 -19.00 12.19
C PHE A 328 10.59 -18.25 11.81
N THR A 329 10.50 -17.37 10.80
CA THR A 329 11.65 -16.57 10.34
C THR A 329 12.13 -15.65 11.44
N ALA A 330 11.23 -14.85 12.06
CA ALA A 330 11.58 -13.93 13.13
C ALA A 330 12.18 -14.64 14.36
N ARG A 331 11.57 -15.73 14.82
CA ARG A 331 12.08 -16.55 15.94
C ARG A 331 13.43 -17.16 15.62
N THR A 332 13.62 -17.67 14.38
CA THR A 332 14.91 -18.25 13.98
C THR A 332 16.00 -17.19 13.96
N ILE A 333 15.73 -16.00 13.43
CA ILE A 333 16.68 -14.87 13.48
C ILE A 333 17.00 -14.51 14.93
N ARG A 334 15.98 -14.41 15.80
CA ARG A 334 16.16 -14.08 17.22
C ARG A 334 17.01 -15.11 17.93
N ARG A 335 16.78 -16.40 17.68
CA ARG A 335 17.57 -17.51 18.24
C ARG A 335 19.03 -17.42 17.81
N LEU A 336 19.28 -17.23 16.50
CA LEU A 336 20.64 -17.11 15.97
C LEU A 336 21.38 -15.87 16.52
N LEU A 337 20.70 -14.74 16.68
CA LEU A 337 21.25 -13.55 17.33
C LEU A 337 21.62 -13.78 18.79
N ARG A 338 20.90 -14.66 19.50
CA ARG A 338 21.15 -14.97 20.91
C ARG A 338 22.24 -16.02 21.08
N GLU A 339 22.29 -17.04 20.22
CA GLU A 339 23.16 -18.20 20.35
C GLU A 339 24.51 -18.04 19.66
N GLU A 340 24.59 -17.12 18.71
CA GLU A 340 25.78 -16.87 17.91
C GLU A 340 26.23 -15.42 18.01
N ASP A 341 27.52 -15.17 17.72
CA ASP A 341 28.06 -13.81 17.58
C ASP A 341 27.68 -13.23 16.21
N ALA A 342 26.36 -13.01 16.04
CA ALA A 342 25.77 -12.50 14.81
C ALA A 342 25.12 -11.14 15.05
N ARG A 343 25.09 -10.27 14.02
CA ARG A 343 24.43 -8.97 14.02
C ARG A 343 23.22 -9.01 13.10
N CYS A 344 22.26 -8.09 13.31
CA CYS A 344 21.07 -8.03 12.47
C CYS A 344 21.41 -7.89 10.97
N ARG A 345 22.44 -7.15 10.63
CA ARG A 345 22.95 -6.97 9.25
C ARG A 345 23.51 -8.24 8.61
N ASP A 346 23.80 -9.29 9.38
CA ASP A 346 24.29 -10.58 8.86
C ASP A 346 23.16 -11.44 8.30
N PHE A 347 21.90 -11.00 8.49
CA PHE A 347 20.69 -11.67 8.03
C PHE A 347 20.05 -10.93 6.88
N ALA A 348 19.61 -11.69 5.88
CA ALA A 348 18.78 -11.18 4.80
C ALA A 348 17.51 -12.02 4.62
N VAL A 349 16.39 -11.37 4.38
CA VAL A 349 15.11 -12.01 4.05
C VAL A 349 14.73 -11.62 2.64
N VAL A 350 14.51 -12.61 1.80
CA VAL A 350 14.23 -12.47 0.38
C VAL A 350 12.88 -13.02 0.07
N THR A 351 12.05 -12.23 -0.59
CA THR A 351 10.79 -12.71 -1.19
C THR A 351 10.65 -12.16 -2.60
N ARG A 352 9.75 -12.71 -3.38
CA ARG A 352 9.48 -12.19 -4.72
C ARG A 352 8.43 -11.08 -4.69
N ASN A 353 7.45 -11.21 -3.83
CA ASN A 353 6.38 -10.22 -3.65
C ASN A 353 6.40 -9.69 -2.21
N LEU A 354 7.02 -8.53 -2.02
CA LEU A 354 7.19 -7.93 -0.70
C LEU A 354 5.87 -7.40 -0.12
N ASP A 355 4.95 -6.95 -0.98
CA ASP A 355 3.66 -6.39 -0.55
C ASP A 355 2.77 -7.43 0.14
N GLU A 356 2.91 -8.71 -0.19
CA GLU A 356 2.18 -9.80 0.45
C GLU A 356 2.59 -10.02 1.91
N TYR A 357 3.85 -9.73 2.24
CA TYR A 357 4.42 -9.90 3.59
C TYR A 357 4.28 -8.67 4.47
N ARG A 358 3.89 -7.55 3.90
CA ARG A 358 3.72 -6.29 4.62
C ARG A 358 2.60 -6.38 5.66
N GLY A 359 2.85 -5.90 6.86
CA GLY A 359 1.92 -6.00 7.99
C GLY A 359 1.99 -7.35 8.72
N ILE A 360 2.74 -8.34 8.19
CA ILE A 360 2.88 -9.67 8.79
C ILE A 360 4.33 -9.93 9.22
N LEU A 361 5.27 -9.79 8.29
CA LEU A 361 6.69 -10.02 8.58
C LEU A 361 7.27 -8.94 9.49
N ASP A 362 6.93 -7.69 9.23
CA ASP A 362 7.29 -6.55 10.08
C ASP A 362 6.74 -6.73 11.51
N ALA A 363 5.46 -7.09 11.65
CA ALA A 363 4.86 -7.37 12.95
C ALA A 363 5.56 -8.53 13.68
N ALA A 364 5.93 -9.61 12.96
CA ALA A 364 6.64 -10.74 13.55
C ALA A 364 8.05 -10.35 14.05
N LEU A 365 8.77 -9.52 13.27
CA LEU A 365 10.10 -9.02 13.67
C LEU A 365 10.00 -8.05 14.84
N GLU A 366 8.99 -7.18 14.87
CA GLU A 366 8.74 -6.27 15.99
C GLU A 366 8.42 -7.02 17.29
N MET A 367 7.62 -8.09 17.22
CA MET A 367 7.34 -8.95 18.39
C MET A 367 8.63 -9.54 18.98
N GLU A 368 9.58 -9.90 18.14
CA GLU A 368 10.88 -10.42 18.57
C GLU A 368 11.91 -9.32 18.89
N GLY A 369 11.56 -8.04 18.70
CA GLY A 369 12.45 -6.90 18.95
C GLY A 369 13.64 -6.85 18.01
N ILE A 370 13.47 -7.27 16.76
CA ILE A 370 14.52 -7.33 15.73
C ILE A 370 14.43 -6.08 14.86
N PRO A 371 15.49 -5.23 14.81
CA PRO A 371 15.56 -4.12 13.88
C PRO A 371 15.59 -4.63 12.43
N TYR A 372 14.76 -4.03 11.58
CA TYR A 372 14.67 -4.41 10.16
C TYR A 372 14.57 -3.17 9.27
N PHE A 373 14.88 -3.33 8.01
CA PHE A 373 14.61 -2.36 6.95
C PHE A 373 13.78 -3.02 5.86
N LEU A 374 12.59 -2.47 5.63
CA LEU A 374 11.64 -2.93 4.64
C LEU A 374 11.39 -1.80 3.64
N ASP A 375 11.84 -1.97 2.39
CA ASP A 375 11.65 -1.00 1.31
C ASP A 375 10.31 -1.26 0.60
N THR A 376 9.22 -0.76 1.20
CA THR A 376 7.87 -0.85 0.61
C THR A 376 7.26 0.53 0.42
N ARG A 377 6.51 0.71 -0.67
CA ARG A 377 5.66 1.88 -0.85
C ARG A 377 4.44 1.77 0.07
N GLU A 378 4.15 2.85 0.76
CA GLU A 378 3.01 2.92 1.68
C GLU A 378 1.78 3.52 0.97
N ASP A 379 0.61 2.87 1.11
CA ASP A 379 -0.66 3.45 0.67
C ASP A 379 -1.07 4.58 1.63
N ILE A 380 -0.94 5.81 1.14
CA ILE A 380 -1.27 7.00 1.92
C ILE A 380 -2.77 7.37 1.91
N LEU A 381 -3.58 6.73 1.07
CA LEU A 381 -5.02 7.07 0.94
C LEU A 381 -5.80 6.79 2.22
N THR A 382 -5.33 5.84 3.02
CA THR A 382 -5.94 5.47 4.32
C THR A 382 -5.50 6.37 5.47
N GLU A 383 -4.46 7.18 5.27
CA GLU A 383 -3.94 8.07 6.30
C GLU A 383 -4.98 9.14 6.70
N PRO A 384 -5.10 9.45 8.01
CA PRO A 384 -6.15 10.34 8.51
C PRO A 384 -6.21 11.71 7.83
N LEU A 385 -5.06 12.31 7.50
CA LEU A 385 -4.99 13.62 6.83
C LEU A 385 -5.45 13.54 5.37
N VAL A 386 -5.10 12.49 4.67
CA VAL A 386 -5.53 12.25 3.28
C VAL A 386 -7.03 11.89 3.28
N SER A 387 -7.43 11.01 4.20
CA SER A 387 -8.83 10.58 4.35
C SER A 387 -9.77 11.75 4.64
N ILE A 388 -9.42 12.68 5.57
CA ILE A 388 -10.25 13.86 5.85
C ILE A 388 -10.39 14.75 4.62
N THR A 389 -9.32 14.91 3.84
CA THR A 389 -9.30 15.73 2.63
C THR A 389 -10.20 15.13 1.54
N LEU A 390 -10.05 13.84 1.27
CA LEU A 390 -10.87 13.14 0.26
C LEU A 390 -12.32 13.01 0.67
N CYS A 391 -12.61 12.75 1.95
CA CYS A 391 -13.98 12.76 2.48
C CYS A 391 -14.63 14.13 2.33
N ALA A 392 -13.89 15.22 2.61
CA ALA A 392 -14.41 16.58 2.47
C ALA A 392 -14.79 16.90 1.02
N LEU A 393 -13.94 16.55 0.06
CA LEU A 393 -14.21 16.74 -1.37
C LEU A 393 -15.46 15.99 -1.81
N ARG A 394 -15.61 14.74 -1.44
CA ARG A 394 -16.80 13.94 -1.77
C ARG A 394 -18.06 14.42 -1.02
N CYS A 395 -17.93 14.84 0.23
CA CYS A 395 -19.05 15.44 0.97
C CYS A 395 -19.52 16.76 0.35
N ALA A 396 -18.61 17.57 -0.16
CA ALA A 396 -18.95 18.79 -0.89
C ALA A 396 -19.80 18.50 -2.15
N ALA A 397 -19.63 17.37 -2.80
CA ALA A 397 -20.44 16.94 -3.93
C ALA A 397 -21.87 16.55 -3.51
N GLY A 398 -22.04 15.74 -2.45
CA GLY A 398 -23.33 15.06 -2.19
C GLY A 398 -23.83 15.01 -0.74
N TRP A 399 -23.15 15.55 0.26
CA TRP A 399 -23.55 15.45 1.69
C TRP A 399 -23.77 13.99 2.14
N ASP A 400 -22.88 13.08 1.75
CA ASP A 400 -22.95 11.68 2.14
C ASP A 400 -22.76 11.53 3.67
N THR A 401 -23.73 10.90 4.32
CA THR A 401 -23.75 10.74 5.79
C THR A 401 -22.60 9.88 6.30
N GLU A 402 -22.28 8.79 5.60
CA GLU A 402 -21.21 7.88 6.01
C GLU A 402 -19.84 8.59 5.91
N LEU A 403 -19.63 9.32 4.83
CA LEU A 403 -18.39 10.09 4.64
C LEU A 403 -18.27 11.24 5.65
N LEU A 404 -19.36 11.92 6.02
CA LEU A 404 -19.36 12.95 7.06
C LEU A 404 -18.99 12.36 8.43
N LEU A 405 -19.54 11.20 8.78
CA LEU A 405 -19.20 10.50 10.02
C LEU A 405 -17.76 9.99 9.99
N ARG A 406 -17.30 9.44 8.86
CA ARG A 406 -15.91 9.02 8.66
C ARG A 406 -14.96 10.20 8.83
N LEU A 407 -15.26 11.35 8.23
CA LEU A 407 -14.48 12.57 8.36
C LEU A 407 -14.33 12.99 9.83
N MET A 408 -15.40 12.95 10.62
CA MET A 408 -15.35 13.26 12.04
C MET A 408 -14.48 12.26 12.84
N LYS A 409 -14.53 10.98 12.48
CA LYS A 409 -13.81 9.87 13.14
C LYS A 409 -12.31 9.83 12.82
N THR A 410 -11.79 10.64 11.89
CA THR A 410 -10.36 10.76 11.60
C THR A 410 -9.51 11.26 12.77
N GLY A 411 -10.13 11.83 13.81
CA GLY A 411 -9.44 12.51 14.92
C GLY A 411 -8.91 13.91 14.57
N LEU A 412 -8.85 14.29 13.29
CA LEU A 412 -8.34 15.59 12.83
C LEU A 412 -9.42 16.67 12.69
N ALA A 413 -10.69 16.28 12.68
CA ALA A 413 -11.82 17.23 12.62
C ALA A 413 -12.09 17.98 13.95
N GLY A 414 -11.37 17.62 15.02
CA GLY A 414 -11.46 18.28 16.31
C GLY A 414 -12.74 18.00 17.11
N PHE A 415 -13.42 16.89 16.84
CA PHE A 415 -14.58 16.41 17.60
C PHE A 415 -14.14 15.37 18.63
N SER A 416 -14.73 15.42 19.84
CA SER A 416 -14.53 14.34 20.81
C SER A 416 -15.35 13.10 20.43
N ALA A 417 -14.91 11.91 20.87
CA ALA A 417 -15.65 10.67 20.66
C ALA A 417 -17.11 10.76 21.17
N HIS A 418 -17.32 11.44 22.32
CA HIS A 418 -18.65 11.67 22.86
C HIS A 418 -19.52 12.53 21.93
N SER A 419 -18.98 13.62 21.38
CA SER A 419 -19.70 14.50 20.43
C SER A 419 -20.04 13.75 19.14
N ILE A 420 -19.12 12.91 18.63
CA ILE A 420 -19.34 12.08 17.45
C ILE A 420 -20.49 11.10 17.71
N SER A 421 -20.44 10.37 18.83
CA SER A 421 -21.47 9.41 19.21
C SER A 421 -22.85 10.05 19.36
N GLN A 422 -22.95 11.22 19.99
CA GLN A 422 -24.22 11.96 20.11
C GLN A 422 -24.78 12.32 18.73
N LEU A 423 -23.94 12.83 17.85
CA LEU A 423 -24.32 13.25 16.52
C LEU A 423 -24.72 12.07 15.64
N GLU A 424 -23.93 10.98 15.67
CA GLU A 424 -24.21 9.74 14.94
C GLU A 424 -25.53 9.11 15.41
N ASN A 425 -25.78 9.01 16.70
CA ASN A 425 -27.05 8.48 17.24
C ASN A 425 -28.25 9.31 16.77
N TYR A 426 -28.12 10.64 16.79
CA TYR A 426 -29.21 11.52 16.34
C TYR A 426 -29.46 11.34 14.83
N VAL A 427 -28.39 11.31 14.02
CA VAL A 427 -28.45 11.16 12.56
C VAL A 427 -29.08 9.83 12.17
N LEU A 428 -28.70 8.74 12.85
CA LEU A 428 -29.28 7.41 12.63
C LEU A 428 -30.75 7.36 13.06
N MET A 429 -31.08 7.94 14.20
CA MET A 429 -32.45 8.01 14.72
C MET A 429 -33.38 8.74 13.76
N TRP A 430 -33.00 9.92 13.29
CA TRP A 430 -33.81 10.76 12.42
C TRP A 430 -33.56 10.54 10.93
N ARG A 431 -32.73 9.56 10.58
CA ARG A 431 -32.34 9.23 9.18
C ARG A 431 -31.91 10.46 8.40
N ILE A 432 -31.04 11.28 9.00
CA ILE A 432 -30.52 12.48 8.35
C ILE A 432 -29.62 12.07 7.19
N HIS A 433 -29.92 12.56 6.00
CA HIS A 433 -29.11 12.32 4.80
C HIS A 433 -29.18 13.50 3.83
N GLY A 434 -28.21 13.59 2.95
CA GLY A 434 -28.18 14.59 1.90
C GLY A 434 -28.33 16.04 2.46
N ILE A 435 -29.17 16.83 1.85
CA ILE A 435 -29.43 18.24 2.24
C ILE A 435 -29.94 18.41 3.67
N GLY A 436 -30.40 17.35 4.33
CA GLY A 436 -30.80 17.39 5.75
C GLY A 436 -29.67 17.81 6.70
N TRP A 437 -28.40 17.64 6.27
CA TRP A 437 -27.26 18.11 7.02
C TRP A 437 -27.08 19.63 7.03
N THR A 438 -27.60 20.34 6.03
CA THR A 438 -27.45 21.80 5.91
C THR A 438 -28.56 22.58 6.61
N ARG A 439 -29.61 21.89 7.07
CA ARG A 439 -30.74 22.52 7.75
C ARG A 439 -30.65 22.32 9.26
N ASP A 440 -31.23 23.24 10.03
CA ASP A 440 -31.34 23.03 11.47
C ASP A 440 -32.26 21.85 11.75
N TRP A 441 -31.84 21.01 12.70
CA TRP A 441 -32.60 19.85 13.12
C TRP A 441 -33.63 20.25 14.19
N GLU A 442 -34.82 19.66 14.10
CA GLU A 442 -35.96 19.97 14.95
C GLU A 442 -36.45 18.77 15.76
N GLY A 443 -36.01 17.52 15.38
CA GLY A 443 -36.45 16.32 16.01
C GLY A 443 -35.98 16.21 17.47
N ASN A 444 -36.82 15.59 18.34
CA ASN A 444 -36.43 15.34 19.71
C ASN A 444 -35.21 14.44 19.84
N PRO A 445 -34.12 14.85 20.50
CA PRO A 445 -32.93 13.99 20.68
C PRO A 445 -33.17 12.67 21.40
N ASP A 446 -34.23 12.61 22.23
CA ASP A 446 -34.57 11.40 22.99
C ASP A 446 -35.59 10.48 22.24
N GLY A 447 -35.93 10.83 21.01
CA GLY A 447 -36.80 10.05 20.12
C GLY A 447 -38.21 10.58 19.95
N LEU A 448 -39.02 9.83 19.19
CA LEU A 448 -40.37 10.25 18.81
C LEU A 448 -41.35 10.23 19.97
N ASP A 449 -41.20 9.28 20.87
CA ASP A 449 -42.16 9.03 21.98
C ASP A 449 -41.77 9.76 23.29
N ALA A 450 -40.66 10.48 23.28
CA ALA A 450 -40.23 11.23 24.46
C ALA A 450 -40.82 12.64 24.50
N PRO A 451 -41.18 13.18 25.69
CA PRO A 451 -41.64 14.55 25.83
C PRO A 451 -40.52 15.54 25.46
N PHE A 452 -40.88 16.66 24.82
CA PHE A 452 -39.91 17.69 24.52
C PHE A 452 -39.80 18.66 25.72
N THR A 453 -38.71 18.53 26.46
CA THR A 453 -38.41 19.30 27.68
C THR A 453 -37.35 20.38 27.40
N GLU A 454 -37.15 21.27 28.37
CA GLU A 454 -36.05 22.25 28.29
C GLU A 454 -34.68 21.60 28.18
N GLU A 455 -34.48 20.43 28.77
CA GLU A 455 -33.25 19.68 28.71
C GLU A 455 -33.02 19.13 27.29
N THR A 456 -34.03 18.53 26.67
CA THR A 456 -33.97 18.04 25.29
C THR A 456 -33.77 19.17 24.29
N ALA A 457 -34.35 20.36 24.55
CA ALA A 457 -34.08 21.55 23.74
C ALA A 457 -32.60 21.99 23.80
N LYS A 458 -32.00 21.98 24.99
CA LYS A 458 -30.57 22.26 25.18
C LYS A 458 -29.68 21.21 24.46
N LYS A 459 -30.05 19.90 24.53
CA LYS A 459 -29.36 18.81 23.79
C LYS A 459 -29.43 19.06 22.27
N LEU A 460 -30.63 19.40 21.77
CA LEU A 460 -30.86 19.68 20.36
C LEU A 460 -30.05 20.89 19.87
N ASP A 461 -30.00 21.95 20.64
CA ASP A 461 -29.19 23.12 20.31
C ASP A 461 -27.69 22.78 20.30
N SER A 462 -27.23 21.95 21.21
CA SER A 462 -25.84 21.42 21.20
C SER A 462 -25.55 20.63 19.94
N LEU A 463 -26.45 19.72 19.54
CA LEU A 463 -26.33 18.95 18.31
C LEU A 463 -26.29 19.86 17.06
N ASN A 464 -27.15 20.85 16.99
CA ASN A 464 -27.14 21.81 15.89
C ASN A 464 -25.86 22.67 15.85
N ARG A 465 -25.27 23.00 17.00
CA ARG A 465 -23.96 23.67 17.05
C ARG A 465 -22.85 22.78 16.51
N LEU A 466 -22.83 21.52 16.90
CA LEU A 466 -21.86 20.53 16.38
C LEU A 466 -22.03 20.35 14.88
N ARG A 467 -23.25 20.19 14.40
CA ARG A 467 -23.58 20.10 12.98
C ARG A 467 -23.08 21.32 12.19
N ARG A 468 -23.41 22.51 12.64
CA ARG A 468 -22.98 23.77 11.98
C ARG A 468 -21.45 23.89 11.95
N ARG A 469 -20.76 23.45 13.01
CA ARG A 469 -19.31 23.43 13.06
C ARG A 469 -18.71 22.48 12.01
N LEU A 470 -19.35 21.33 11.76
CA LEU A 470 -18.95 20.37 10.75
C LEU A 470 -19.25 20.87 9.34
N ILE A 471 -20.46 21.36 9.13
CA ILE A 471 -21.00 21.63 7.79
C ILE A 471 -20.49 22.95 7.19
N ARG A 472 -20.30 23.99 7.99
CA ARG A 472 -19.92 25.31 7.49
C ARG A 472 -18.64 25.34 6.65
N PRO A 473 -17.51 24.71 7.04
CA PRO A 473 -16.33 24.65 6.18
C PRO A 473 -16.59 23.87 4.88
N LEU A 474 -17.42 22.83 4.94
CA LEU A 474 -17.80 22.03 3.78
C LEU A 474 -18.73 22.78 2.83
N GLU A 475 -19.61 23.64 3.35
CA GLU A 475 -20.41 24.55 2.53
C GLU A 475 -19.52 25.54 1.78
N HIS A 476 -18.54 26.15 2.44
CA HIS A 476 -17.58 27.02 1.78
C HIS A 476 -16.80 26.29 0.68
N LEU A 477 -16.35 25.08 0.96
CA LEU A 477 -15.70 24.23 -0.04
C LEU A 477 -16.66 23.96 -1.22
N ARG A 478 -17.89 23.55 -0.93
CA ARG A 478 -18.91 23.29 -1.94
C ARG A 478 -19.21 24.53 -2.80
N TYR A 479 -19.39 25.72 -2.21
CA TYR A 479 -19.65 26.94 -2.97
C TYR A 479 -18.50 27.29 -3.93
N THR A 480 -17.28 26.94 -3.57
CA THR A 480 -16.11 27.14 -4.44
C THR A 480 -16.05 26.11 -5.55
N LEU A 481 -16.27 24.83 -5.23
CA LEU A 481 -16.16 23.72 -6.19
C LEU A 481 -17.39 23.61 -7.11
N TYR A 482 -18.57 23.93 -6.61
CA TYR A 482 -19.84 23.78 -7.30
C TYR A 482 -20.63 25.12 -7.18
N PRO A 483 -20.18 26.19 -7.83
CA PRO A 483 -20.91 27.46 -7.81
C PRO A 483 -22.30 27.22 -8.41
N ARG A 484 -23.33 27.84 -7.82
CA ARG A 484 -24.69 27.72 -8.32
C ARG A 484 -24.75 28.38 -9.69
N SER A 485 -24.77 27.59 -10.74
CA SER A 485 -25.00 28.07 -12.10
C SER A 485 -26.43 28.52 -12.21
N THR A 486 -26.64 29.78 -12.64
CA THR A 486 -27.92 30.32 -13.08
C THR A 486 -28.11 30.13 -14.59
N ALA A 487 -27.19 29.45 -15.27
CA ALA A 487 -27.15 29.19 -16.70
C ALA A 487 -28.00 27.97 -17.08
N ALA A 488 -28.75 28.09 -18.18
CA ALA A 488 -29.77 27.16 -18.63
C ALA A 488 -29.27 25.94 -19.39
N SER A 489 -27.96 25.69 -19.47
CA SER A 489 -27.42 24.47 -20.12
C SER A 489 -26.24 23.88 -19.36
N PRO A 490 -26.17 22.50 -19.28
CA PRO A 490 -25.07 21.78 -18.62
C PRO A 490 -23.69 21.91 -19.31
N GLU A 491 -23.65 22.45 -20.51
CA GLU A 491 -22.43 22.59 -21.33
C GLU A 491 -21.75 23.94 -21.18
N ASP A 492 -22.37 24.92 -20.51
CA ASP A 492 -21.80 26.23 -20.34
C ASP A 492 -20.68 26.28 -19.28
N ALA A 493 -19.59 26.88 -19.66
CA ALA A 493 -18.27 26.95 -19.02
C ALA A 493 -18.23 27.51 -17.58
N ALA A 494 -19.35 27.73 -16.91
CA ALA A 494 -19.44 28.37 -15.60
C ALA A 494 -19.04 27.44 -14.43
N ASP A 495 -19.14 26.12 -14.60
CA ASP A 495 -18.87 25.12 -13.54
C ASP A 495 -17.49 24.45 -13.66
N ARG A 496 -16.60 24.96 -14.50
CA ARG A 496 -15.27 24.39 -14.69
C ARG A 496 -14.22 25.23 -13.94
N LEU A 497 -13.45 24.55 -13.12
CA LEU A 497 -12.37 25.12 -12.31
C LEU A 497 -11.00 24.81 -12.91
N THR A 498 -10.03 25.71 -12.67
CA THR A 498 -8.64 25.36 -12.91
C THR A 498 -8.09 24.51 -11.75
N GLY A 499 -7.04 23.72 -12.00
CA GLY A 499 -6.37 22.97 -10.94
C GLY A 499 -5.86 23.88 -9.80
N ARG A 500 -5.52 25.13 -10.12
CA ARG A 500 -5.13 26.14 -9.12
C ARG A 500 -6.30 26.56 -8.23
N ASP A 501 -7.48 26.81 -8.82
CA ASP A 501 -8.68 27.17 -8.03
C ASP A 501 -9.09 26.01 -7.13
N PHE A 502 -9.01 24.78 -7.62
CA PHE A 502 -9.28 23.56 -6.86
C PHE A 502 -8.30 23.41 -5.69
N ALA A 503 -6.99 23.47 -5.94
CA ALA A 503 -5.98 23.37 -4.88
C ALA A 503 -6.13 24.47 -3.81
N ALA A 504 -6.42 25.70 -4.24
CA ALA A 504 -6.70 26.81 -3.33
C ALA A 504 -7.95 26.58 -2.48
N ALA A 505 -9.00 25.95 -3.05
CA ALA A 505 -10.21 25.60 -2.30
C ALA A 505 -9.93 24.53 -1.23
N VAL A 506 -9.17 23.48 -1.58
CA VAL A 506 -8.76 22.44 -0.63
C VAL A 506 -7.88 23.02 0.48
N TYR A 507 -6.87 23.81 0.13
CA TYR A 507 -5.99 24.46 1.12
C TYR A 507 -6.77 25.38 2.08
N ARG A 508 -7.75 26.14 1.55
CA ARG A 508 -8.64 26.98 2.38
C ARG A 508 -9.44 26.13 3.35
N TYR A 509 -10.00 25.00 2.90
CA TYR A 509 -10.72 24.07 3.77
C TYR A 509 -9.82 23.54 4.90
N LEU A 510 -8.60 23.09 4.60
CA LEU A 510 -7.64 22.61 5.59
C LEU A 510 -7.24 23.69 6.60
N THR A 511 -7.16 24.96 6.14
CA THR A 511 -6.85 26.11 7.00
C THR A 511 -8.04 26.45 7.90
N GLU A 512 -9.26 26.50 7.37
CA GLU A 512 -10.49 26.81 8.11
C GLU A 512 -10.78 25.75 9.20
N THR A 513 -10.56 24.48 8.90
CA THR A 513 -10.68 23.36 9.85
C THR A 513 -9.52 23.27 10.82
N ARG A 514 -8.46 24.06 10.63
CA ARG A 514 -7.21 24.06 11.42
C ARG A 514 -6.50 22.70 11.42
N ALA A 515 -6.55 21.98 10.29
CA ALA A 515 -5.98 20.64 10.15
C ALA A 515 -4.50 20.61 10.54
N ALA A 516 -3.68 21.58 10.13
CA ALA A 516 -2.26 21.70 10.52
C ALA A 516 -2.05 21.75 12.04
N ARG A 517 -2.96 22.41 12.78
CA ARG A 517 -2.88 22.45 14.25
C ARG A 517 -3.20 21.07 14.84
N MET A 518 -4.20 20.37 14.29
CA MET A 518 -4.58 19.03 14.76
C MET A 518 -3.48 18.02 14.51
N VAL A 519 -2.83 18.08 13.34
CA VAL A 519 -1.65 17.25 13.05
C VAL A 519 -0.54 17.50 14.07
N ARG A 520 -0.19 18.77 14.33
CA ARG A 520 0.84 19.11 15.35
C ARG A 520 0.49 18.63 16.75
N LEU A 521 -0.79 18.68 17.15
CA LEU A 521 -1.25 18.15 18.44
C LEU A 521 -1.11 16.62 18.49
N GLN A 522 -1.39 15.94 17.39
CA GLN A 522 -1.22 14.49 17.29
C GLN A 522 0.27 14.09 17.34
N VAL A 523 1.13 14.78 16.60
CA VAL A 523 2.59 14.60 16.66
C VAL A 523 3.10 14.75 18.09
N ALA A 524 2.75 15.85 18.78
CA ALA A 524 3.16 16.08 20.16
C ALA A 524 2.59 15.07 21.15
N ARG A 525 1.48 14.42 20.85
CA ARG A 525 0.94 13.32 21.65
C ARG A 525 1.76 12.04 21.44
N LEU A 526 1.99 11.66 20.18
CA LEU A 526 2.79 10.48 19.82
C LEU A 526 4.20 10.57 20.40
N ASP A 527 4.84 11.73 20.32
CA ASP A 527 6.16 11.96 20.93
C ASP A 527 6.15 11.74 22.45
N ARG A 528 5.12 12.20 23.15
CA ARG A 528 4.99 11.98 24.61
C ARG A 528 4.72 10.52 24.96
N ASP A 529 4.02 9.82 24.08
CA ASP A 529 3.70 8.40 24.25
C ASP A 529 4.90 7.50 23.86
N GLY A 530 6.01 8.09 23.36
CA GLY A 530 7.25 7.40 22.93
C GLY A 530 7.21 6.86 21.50
N GLU A 531 6.15 7.17 20.74
CA GLU A 531 5.94 6.71 19.36
C GLU A 531 6.58 7.65 18.33
N HIS A 532 7.90 7.85 18.43
CA HIS A 532 8.64 8.84 17.64
C HIS A 532 8.57 8.59 16.13
N ALA A 533 8.61 7.33 15.69
CA ALA A 533 8.53 6.96 14.27
C ALA A 533 7.18 7.38 13.66
N LEU A 534 6.08 7.14 14.40
CA LEU A 534 4.74 7.58 14.01
C LEU A 534 4.61 9.11 14.02
N ALA A 535 5.23 9.79 14.99
CA ALA A 535 5.25 11.24 15.07
C ALA A 535 5.91 11.86 13.83
N ASP A 536 7.09 11.37 13.45
CA ASP A 536 7.82 11.81 12.24
C ASP A 536 7.02 11.52 10.97
N ARG A 537 6.36 10.38 10.90
CA ARG A 537 5.49 10.03 9.78
C ARG A 537 4.33 11.03 9.64
N TYR A 538 3.64 11.36 10.73
CA TYR A 538 2.54 12.34 10.70
C TYR A 538 3.00 13.74 10.30
N ALA A 539 4.19 14.16 10.73
CA ALA A 539 4.78 15.43 10.32
C ALA A 539 5.03 15.47 8.80
N ARG A 540 5.64 14.42 8.26
CA ARG A 540 5.90 14.30 6.80
C ARG A 540 4.63 14.26 5.95
N LEU A 541 3.55 13.66 6.46
CA LEU A 541 2.26 13.61 5.75
C LEU A 541 1.69 15.00 5.44
N TRP A 542 1.86 15.97 6.35
CA TRP A 542 1.42 17.33 6.10
C TRP A 542 2.21 17.99 4.96
N ASP A 543 3.53 17.92 5.01
CA ASP A 543 4.38 18.52 3.98
C ASP A 543 4.12 17.86 2.61
N MET A 544 4.02 16.54 2.58
CA MET A 544 3.67 15.79 1.36
C MET A 544 2.32 16.21 0.78
N LEU A 545 1.27 16.38 1.61
CA LEU A 545 -0.05 16.80 1.11
C LEU A 545 0.00 18.21 0.48
N ILE A 546 0.75 19.13 1.09
CA ILE A 546 0.92 20.49 0.55
C ILE A 546 1.71 20.46 -0.75
N ASP A 547 2.81 19.71 -0.80
CA ASP A 547 3.59 19.52 -2.01
C ASP A 547 2.76 18.92 -3.15
N ARG A 548 1.86 17.96 -2.83
CA ARG A 548 0.92 17.39 -3.83
C ARG A 548 -0.09 18.42 -4.33
N LEU A 549 -0.61 19.28 -3.46
CA LEU A 549 -1.51 20.38 -3.87
C LEU A 549 -0.80 21.37 -4.79
N ASP A 550 0.44 21.72 -4.49
CA ASP A 550 1.25 22.62 -5.32
C ASP A 550 1.60 21.99 -6.67
N ALA A 551 1.99 20.70 -6.66
CA ALA A 551 2.24 19.95 -7.87
C ALA A 551 0.98 19.84 -8.75
N PHE A 552 -0.16 19.54 -8.13
CA PHE A 552 -1.46 19.49 -8.81
C PHE A 552 -1.86 20.83 -9.42
N ALA A 553 -1.72 21.92 -8.65
CA ALA A 553 -2.00 23.28 -9.13
C ALA A 553 -1.12 23.67 -10.31
N ALA A 554 0.11 23.20 -10.35
CA ALA A 554 1.02 23.45 -11.48
C ALA A 554 0.69 22.59 -12.70
N ALA A 555 0.46 21.30 -12.52
CA ALA A 555 0.19 20.37 -13.62
C ALA A 555 -1.17 20.67 -14.30
N MET A 556 -2.18 21.05 -13.51
CA MET A 556 -3.56 21.28 -13.97
C MET A 556 -3.95 22.76 -14.00
N GLY A 557 -3.00 23.68 -13.87
CA GLY A 557 -3.26 25.11 -13.69
C GLY A 557 -3.88 25.85 -14.89
N GLY A 558 -3.76 25.30 -16.10
CA GLY A 558 -4.28 25.91 -17.34
C GLY A 558 -5.62 25.34 -17.81
N ASP A 559 -6.01 24.18 -17.35
CA ASP A 559 -7.20 23.47 -17.82
C ASP A 559 -8.40 23.72 -16.92
N ARG A 560 -9.55 23.88 -17.54
CA ARG A 560 -10.81 24.02 -16.84
C ARG A 560 -11.59 22.69 -16.90
N LEU A 561 -11.70 22.02 -15.76
CA LEU A 561 -12.37 20.73 -15.62
C LEU A 561 -13.49 20.80 -14.58
N PRO A 562 -14.48 19.89 -14.66
CA PRO A 562 -15.47 19.71 -13.60
C PRO A 562 -14.80 19.34 -12.25
N ALA A 563 -15.37 19.80 -11.14
CA ALA A 563 -14.84 19.54 -9.79
C ALA A 563 -14.71 18.05 -9.46
N ASP A 564 -15.65 17.22 -9.92
CA ASP A 564 -15.60 15.76 -9.72
C ASP A 564 -14.38 15.16 -10.41
N ARG A 565 -14.08 15.60 -11.65
CA ARG A 565 -12.91 15.14 -12.39
C ARG A 565 -11.61 15.57 -11.72
N LEU A 566 -11.52 16.82 -11.24
CA LEU A 566 -10.36 17.31 -10.49
C LEU A 566 -10.18 16.55 -9.17
N THR A 567 -11.27 16.19 -8.50
CA THR A 567 -11.24 15.37 -7.27
C THR A 567 -10.67 13.99 -7.54
N GLU A 568 -11.08 13.35 -8.63
CA GLU A 568 -10.58 12.05 -9.04
C GLU A 568 -9.09 12.09 -9.40
N LEU A 569 -8.69 13.05 -10.21
CA LEU A 569 -7.28 13.27 -10.59
C LEU A 569 -6.41 13.56 -9.37
N PHE A 570 -6.91 14.36 -8.41
CA PHE A 570 -6.20 14.62 -7.17
C PHE A 570 -6.04 13.35 -6.32
N ARG A 571 -7.08 12.53 -6.22
CA ARG A 571 -6.99 11.21 -5.55
C ARG A 571 -5.93 10.32 -6.20
N LEU A 572 -5.88 10.28 -7.53
CA LEU A 572 -4.86 9.54 -8.28
C LEU A 572 -3.44 10.05 -8.00
N SER A 573 -3.28 11.37 -7.94
CA SER A 573 -1.98 11.97 -7.62
C SER A 573 -1.52 11.62 -6.21
N LEU A 574 -2.44 11.49 -5.26
CA LEU A 574 -2.14 11.02 -3.91
C LEU A 574 -1.79 9.53 -3.88
N GLN A 575 -2.49 8.70 -4.66
CA GLN A 575 -2.21 7.26 -4.74
C GLN A 575 -0.80 6.95 -5.29
N ALA A 576 -0.30 7.79 -6.19
CA ALA A 576 1.04 7.66 -6.75
C ALA A 576 2.14 8.25 -5.84
N ALA A 577 1.77 8.94 -4.75
CA ALA A 577 2.72 9.51 -3.81
C ALA A 577 3.28 8.45 -2.86
N ASP A 578 4.56 8.57 -2.54
CA ASP A 578 5.27 7.71 -1.60
C ASP A 578 5.90 8.57 -0.49
N LEU A 579 5.77 8.13 0.75
CA LEU A 579 6.38 8.81 1.89
C LEU A 579 7.86 8.47 2.07
N GLY A 580 8.34 7.42 1.41
CA GLY A 580 9.69 6.90 1.57
C GLY A 580 10.00 6.47 3.00
N SER A 581 10.61 5.34 3.21
CA SER A 581 11.15 4.94 4.51
C SER A 581 12.65 5.23 4.56
N ILE A 582 13.11 5.89 5.63
CA ILE A 582 14.54 6.09 5.87
C ILE A 582 14.98 5.03 6.88
N PRO A 583 16.06 4.26 6.62
CA PRO A 583 16.57 3.29 7.57
C PRO A 583 16.90 3.97 8.91
N GLN A 584 16.31 3.48 9.99
CA GLN A 584 16.52 4.02 11.34
C GLN A 584 17.78 3.48 12.01
N SER A 585 18.31 2.35 11.53
CA SER A 585 19.46 1.69 12.08
C SER A 585 20.40 1.19 10.97
N LEU A 586 21.72 1.31 11.22
CA LEU A 586 22.75 0.69 10.37
C LEU A 586 22.90 -0.82 10.63
N ASP A 587 22.41 -1.31 11.76
CA ASP A 587 22.38 -2.72 12.14
C ASP A 587 20.93 -3.19 12.14
N ALA A 588 20.45 -3.58 10.97
CA ALA A 588 19.09 -4.05 10.73
C ALA A 588 19.09 -5.25 9.77
N VAL A 589 18.12 -6.13 9.93
CA VAL A 589 17.85 -7.22 8.98
C VAL A 589 17.44 -6.61 7.64
N GLN A 590 18.09 -7.03 6.56
CA GLN A 590 17.80 -6.58 5.21
C GLN A 590 16.64 -7.38 4.64
N ILE A 591 15.56 -6.72 4.27
CA ILE A 591 14.38 -7.37 3.67
C ILE A 591 14.14 -6.77 2.29
N GLY A 592 14.03 -7.61 1.27
CA GLY A 592 13.83 -7.08 -0.07
C GLY A 592 13.28 -8.11 -1.07
N ALA A 593 12.87 -7.56 -2.22
CA ALA A 593 12.41 -8.36 -3.35
C ALA A 593 13.61 -8.89 -4.15
N ALA A 594 13.53 -10.14 -4.59
CA ALA A 594 14.62 -10.86 -5.26
C ALA A 594 15.12 -10.20 -6.55
N ASP A 595 14.27 -9.44 -7.24
CA ASP A 595 14.60 -8.70 -8.47
C ASP A 595 15.37 -7.40 -8.21
N ARG A 596 15.28 -6.85 -7.01
CA ARG A 596 15.86 -5.55 -6.62
C ARG A 596 17.00 -5.68 -5.62
N MET A 597 17.04 -6.76 -4.84
CA MET A 597 17.97 -6.90 -3.74
C MET A 597 19.37 -7.33 -4.22
N ARG A 598 20.39 -6.65 -3.73
CA ARG A 598 21.77 -7.14 -3.72
C ARG A 598 22.17 -7.42 -2.29
N PHE A 599 22.82 -8.55 -2.10
CA PHE A 599 23.27 -9.00 -0.80
C PHE A 599 24.73 -8.61 -0.58
N SER A 600 25.01 -7.84 0.44
CA SER A 600 26.37 -7.59 0.93
C SER A 600 26.92 -8.80 1.70
N ALA A 601 26.99 -9.95 1.02
CA ALA A 601 27.46 -11.20 1.57
C ALA A 601 26.87 -11.54 2.97
N PRO A 602 25.52 -11.65 3.10
CA PRO A 602 24.91 -12.03 4.37
C PRO A 602 25.40 -13.41 4.79
N ARG A 603 25.56 -13.60 6.10
CA ARG A 603 25.92 -14.92 6.63
C ARG A 603 24.75 -15.90 6.45
N THR A 604 23.54 -15.43 6.72
CA THR A 604 22.33 -16.23 6.66
C THR A 604 21.26 -15.56 5.78
N VAL A 605 20.66 -16.34 4.90
CA VAL A 605 19.55 -15.88 4.03
C VAL A 605 18.29 -16.70 4.29
N PHE A 606 17.17 -16.03 4.37
CA PHE A 606 15.83 -16.61 4.40
C PHE A 606 15.14 -16.31 3.08
N ILE A 607 14.76 -17.33 2.34
CA ILE A 607 13.95 -17.22 1.12
C ILE A 607 12.53 -17.62 1.50
N LEU A 608 11.59 -16.68 1.38
CA LEU A 608 10.19 -16.86 1.72
C LEU A 608 9.32 -17.03 0.48
N GLY A 609 8.24 -17.79 0.62
CA GLY A 609 7.25 -17.99 -0.43
C GLY A 609 7.78 -18.78 -1.62
N ALA A 610 8.61 -19.80 -1.40
CA ALA A 610 9.08 -20.69 -2.46
C ALA A 610 7.95 -21.61 -2.97
N ASN A 611 6.82 -20.99 -3.38
CA ASN A 611 5.62 -21.65 -3.89
C ASN A 611 5.48 -21.45 -5.40
N GLU A 612 4.82 -22.40 -6.05
CA GLU A 612 4.57 -22.38 -7.48
C GLU A 612 3.82 -21.11 -7.91
N GLY A 613 4.37 -20.42 -8.91
CA GLY A 613 3.83 -19.15 -9.40
C GLY A 613 4.08 -17.93 -8.52
N ILE A 614 4.67 -18.10 -7.32
CA ILE A 614 5.02 -17.02 -6.39
C ILE A 614 6.52 -16.73 -6.47
N PHE A 615 7.38 -17.73 -6.25
CA PHE A 615 8.82 -17.59 -6.46
C PHE A 615 9.46 -18.91 -6.93
N PRO A 616 9.91 -18.99 -8.18
CA PRO A 616 9.86 -18.00 -9.28
C PRO A 616 8.44 -17.59 -9.67
N ALA A 617 8.26 -16.30 -10.00
CA ALA A 617 6.96 -15.79 -10.38
C ALA A 617 6.58 -16.19 -11.82
N TYR A 618 5.30 -16.38 -12.07
CA TYR A 618 4.83 -16.41 -13.44
C TYR A 618 4.85 -15.03 -14.06
N PRO A 619 5.24 -14.90 -15.34
CA PRO A 619 5.12 -13.63 -16.04
C PRO A 619 3.67 -13.12 -15.96
N ALA A 620 3.51 -11.82 -15.71
CA ALA A 620 2.20 -11.22 -15.68
C ALA A 620 1.51 -11.38 -17.04
N GLN A 621 0.42 -12.14 -17.05
CA GLN A 621 -0.43 -12.26 -18.24
C GLN A 621 -1.30 -11.01 -18.32
N GLY A 622 -1.18 -10.28 -19.39
CA GLY A 622 -1.98 -9.09 -19.61
C GLY A 622 -1.12 -7.83 -19.74
N GLY A 623 -1.64 -6.89 -20.46
CA GLY A 623 -1.00 -5.64 -20.77
C GLY A 623 -1.64 -5.09 -22.05
N LEU A 624 -1.23 -3.91 -22.47
CA LEU A 624 -1.76 -3.29 -23.68
C LEU A 624 -1.34 -4.06 -24.95
N LEU A 625 -0.22 -4.78 -24.88
CA LEU A 625 0.28 -5.64 -25.95
C LEU A 625 0.44 -7.08 -25.46
N SER A 626 -0.12 -8.04 -26.19
CA SER A 626 0.14 -9.47 -25.97
C SER A 626 1.56 -9.85 -26.43
N ASP A 627 2.10 -10.97 -25.95
CA ASP A 627 3.42 -11.46 -26.33
C ASP A 627 3.58 -11.62 -27.86
N ARG A 628 2.55 -12.12 -28.53
CA ARG A 628 2.56 -12.25 -29.98
C ARG A 628 2.63 -10.90 -30.69
N GLU A 629 1.87 -9.90 -30.21
CA GLU A 629 1.90 -8.54 -30.74
C GLU A 629 3.27 -7.89 -30.49
N ARG A 630 3.83 -8.10 -29.30
CA ARG A 630 5.15 -7.63 -28.91
C ARG A 630 6.24 -8.21 -29.82
N GLN A 631 6.22 -9.52 -30.03
CA GLN A 631 7.16 -10.21 -30.91
C GLN A 631 7.12 -9.70 -32.36
N GLN A 632 5.92 -9.47 -32.90
CA GLN A 632 5.76 -8.90 -34.24
C GLN A 632 6.34 -7.48 -34.36
N LEU A 633 6.20 -6.65 -33.31
CA LEU A 633 6.80 -5.31 -33.28
C LEU A 633 8.34 -5.36 -33.20
N ILE A 634 8.88 -6.31 -32.41
CA ILE A 634 10.33 -6.54 -32.29
C ILE A 634 10.91 -7.01 -33.64
N GLU A 635 10.25 -7.93 -34.34
CA GLU A 635 10.67 -8.41 -35.67
C GLU A 635 10.68 -7.29 -36.71
N LEU A 636 9.85 -6.28 -36.55
CA LEU A 636 9.87 -5.06 -37.38
C LEU A 636 10.95 -4.04 -36.96
N GLY A 637 11.77 -4.39 -35.96
CA GLY A 637 12.89 -3.57 -35.50
C GLY A 637 12.54 -2.56 -34.41
N LEU A 638 11.36 -2.65 -33.77
CA LEU A 638 11.03 -1.83 -32.63
C LEU A 638 11.61 -2.46 -31.35
N PRO A 639 12.55 -1.81 -30.66
CA PRO A 639 13.10 -2.36 -29.42
C PRO A 639 12.07 -2.28 -28.30
N LEU A 640 11.44 -3.37 -27.96
CA LEU A 640 10.53 -3.49 -26.81
C LEU A 640 11.12 -4.43 -25.76
N ALA A 641 10.54 -4.40 -24.56
CA ALA A 641 10.85 -5.38 -23.52
C ALA A 641 10.54 -6.80 -24.01
N GLU A 642 11.31 -7.74 -23.52
CA GLU A 642 11.28 -9.11 -24.01
C GLU A 642 9.97 -9.83 -23.64
N PRO A 643 9.51 -10.82 -24.48
CA PRO A 643 8.30 -11.59 -24.21
C PRO A 643 8.36 -12.39 -22.90
N SER A 644 7.20 -12.86 -22.41
CA SER A 644 7.02 -13.59 -21.15
C SER A 644 7.93 -14.82 -20.99
N GLU A 645 8.28 -15.50 -22.08
CA GLU A 645 9.21 -16.66 -22.04
C GLU A 645 10.58 -16.27 -21.50
N GLN A 646 11.07 -15.11 -21.90
CA GLN A 646 12.38 -14.62 -21.44
C GLN A 646 12.30 -14.08 -20.00
N GLN A 647 11.17 -13.55 -19.58
CA GLN A 647 10.94 -13.19 -18.19
C GLN A 647 10.98 -14.40 -17.26
N THR A 648 10.50 -15.58 -17.72
CA THR A 648 10.62 -16.82 -16.96
C THR A 648 12.08 -17.23 -16.73
N VAL A 649 12.96 -16.98 -17.72
CA VAL A 649 14.40 -17.22 -17.56
C VAL A 649 15.03 -16.22 -16.57
N GLU A 650 14.60 -14.97 -16.61
CA GLU A 650 15.05 -13.97 -15.61
C GLU A 650 14.62 -14.35 -14.18
N GLU A 651 13.40 -14.88 -13.99
CA GLU A 651 12.94 -15.36 -12.69
C GLU A 651 13.82 -16.49 -12.13
N ARG A 652 14.29 -17.42 -13.00
CA ARG A 652 15.26 -18.43 -12.60
C ARG A 652 16.61 -17.84 -12.21
N PHE A 653 17.03 -16.77 -12.90
CA PHE A 653 18.25 -16.05 -12.52
C PHE A 653 18.10 -15.37 -11.14
N PHE A 654 16.94 -14.76 -10.82
CA PHE A 654 16.70 -14.20 -9.48
C PHE A 654 16.71 -15.29 -8.41
N ALA A 655 16.07 -16.42 -8.67
CA ALA A 655 16.09 -17.57 -7.77
C ALA A 655 17.52 -18.10 -7.54
N TYR A 656 18.33 -18.19 -8.60
CA TYR A 656 19.75 -18.52 -8.50
C TYR A 656 20.52 -17.52 -7.64
N MET A 657 20.31 -16.22 -7.85
CA MET A 657 20.96 -15.17 -7.06
C MET A 657 20.60 -15.27 -5.58
N ALA A 658 19.35 -15.56 -5.23
CA ALA A 658 18.89 -15.74 -3.87
C ALA A 658 19.50 -16.99 -3.22
N LEU A 659 19.53 -18.13 -3.92
CA LEU A 659 20.13 -19.39 -3.44
C LEU A 659 21.63 -19.27 -3.20
N SER A 660 22.33 -18.50 -4.00
CA SER A 660 23.79 -18.33 -3.95
C SER A 660 24.24 -17.13 -3.09
N ALA A 661 23.31 -16.41 -2.45
CA ALA A 661 23.59 -15.22 -1.66
C ALA A 661 24.26 -15.50 -0.31
N PRO A 662 23.87 -16.54 0.47
CA PRO A 662 24.42 -16.77 1.80
C PRO A 662 25.88 -17.22 1.76
N SER A 663 26.64 -16.88 2.81
CA SER A 663 28.00 -17.42 3.01
C SER A 663 28.04 -18.63 3.95
N GLU A 664 27.06 -18.77 4.84
CA GLU A 664 27.08 -19.81 5.88
C GLU A 664 25.80 -20.64 5.94
N ARG A 665 24.60 -20.03 5.90
CA ARG A 665 23.33 -20.75 6.04
C ARG A 665 22.23 -20.25 5.12
N LEU A 666 21.36 -21.18 4.72
CA LEU A 666 20.20 -20.93 3.88
C LEU A 666 18.94 -21.55 4.50
N TYR A 667 17.91 -20.75 4.67
CA TYR A 667 16.56 -21.19 5.00
C TYR A 667 15.66 -20.93 3.79
N VAL A 668 15.02 -21.97 3.29
CA VAL A 668 14.03 -21.85 2.21
C VAL A 668 12.68 -22.30 2.77
N SER A 669 11.67 -21.46 2.68
CA SER A 669 10.34 -21.78 3.15
C SER A 669 9.29 -21.69 2.06
N TYR A 670 8.29 -22.55 2.17
CA TYR A 670 7.09 -22.52 1.35
C TYR A 670 5.85 -22.74 2.22
N ARG A 671 4.74 -22.19 1.77
CA ARG A 671 3.45 -22.25 2.47
C ARG A 671 2.61 -23.41 1.96
N CYS A 672 1.89 -24.10 2.86
CA CYS A 672 0.94 -25.15 2.50
C CYS A 672 -0.44 -24.59 2.13
N SER A 673 -0.79 -23.39 2.62
CA SER A 673 -2.06 -22.71 2.30
C SER A 673 -1.91 -21.20 2.17
N ASN A 674 -2.81 -20.58 1.40
CA ASN A 674 -2.96 -19.14 1.37
C ASN A 674 -3.92 -18.64 2.45
N ALA A 675 -4.14 -17.30 2.53
CA ALA A 675 -5.06 -16.70 3.50
C ALA A 675 -6.54 -17.12 3.34
N ALA A 676 -6.92 -17.63 2.17
CA ALA A 676 -8.26 -18.16 1.92
C ALA A 676 -8.39 -19.67 2.29
N GLY A 677 -7.31 -20.32 2.73
CA GLY A 677 -7.26 -21.74 3.04
C GLY A 677 -7.09 -22.66 1.82
N GLU A 678 -6.77 -22.09 0.65
CA GLU A 678 -6.48 -22.88 -0.54
C GLU A 678 -5.07 -23.46 -0.46
N THR A 679 -4.93 -24.71 -0.89
CA THR A 679 -3.65 -25.44 -0.85
C THR A 679 -2.66 -24.84 -1.86
N LEU A 680 -1.44 -24.60 -1.40
CA LEU A 680 -0.31 -24.18 -2.22
C LEU A 680 0.70 -25.32 -2.36
N THR A 681 1.41 -25.36 -3.49
CA THR A 681 2.46 -26.34 -3.78
C THR A 681 3.85 -25.69 -3.75
N PRO A 682 4.91 -26.43 -3.38
CA PRO A 682 6.27 -25.93 -3.48
C PRO A 682 6.65 -25.64 -4.95
N SER A 683 7.49 -24.63 -5.15
CA SER A 683 7.96 -24.23 -6.48
C SER A 683 9.19 -25.01 -6.94
N LEU A 684 9.55 -24.82 -8.22
CA LEU A 684 10.80 -25.33 -8.80
C LEU A 684 12.04 -24.93 -7.95
N LEU A 685 12.03 -23.80 -7.25
CA LEU A 685 13.11 -23.40 -6.34
C LEU A 685 13.22 -24.39 -5.17
N ALA A 686 12.11 -24.64 -4.47
CA ALA A 686 12.06 -25.58 -3.35
C ALA A 686 12.35 -27.02 -3.80
N GLU A 687 11.86 -27.42 -4.97
CA GLU A 687 12.15 -28.73 -5.57
C GLU A 687 13.63 -28.86 -5.95
N THR A 688 14.26 -27.79 -6.46
CA THR A 688 15.70 -27.80 -6.78
C THR A 688 16.54 -28.02 -5.53
N VAL A 689 16.22 -27.32 -4.42
CA VAL A 689 16.88 -27.53 -3.13
C VAL A 689 16.68 -28.98 -2.66
N SER A 690 15.45 -29.46 -2.70
CA SER A 690 15.12 -30.85 -2.28
C SER A 690 15.82 -31.91 -3.11
N ARG A 691 16.00 -31.68 -4.41
CA ARG A 691 16.67 -32.63 -5.35
C ARG A 691 18.18 -32.60 -5.17
N LEU A 692 18.79 -31.43 -5.10
CA LEU A 692 20.24 -31.27 -5.00
C LEU A 692 20.77 -31.62 -3.60
N LEU A 693 19.97 -31.41 -2.58
CA LEU A 693 20.33 -31.63 -1.18
C LEU A 693 19.30 -32.57 -0.51
N PRO A 694 19.27 -33.86 -0.87
CA PRO A 694 18.28 -34.79 -0.31
C PRO A 694 18.41 -34.96 1.21
N ASN A 695 19.60 -34.73 1.76
CA ASN A 695 19.93 -34.84 3.19
C ASN A 695 19.95 -33.45 3.88
N CYS A 696 19.32 -32.42 3.32
CA CYS A 696 19.14 -31.14 4.02
C CYS A 696 18.14 -31.27 5.19
N ARG A 697 18.24 -30.36 6.14
CA ARG A 697 17.30 -30.31 7.25
C ARG A 697 15.89 -29.94 6.75
N ARG A 698 14.90 -30.78 7.07
CA ARG A 698 13.49 -30.55 6.70
C ARG A 698 12.66 -30.31 7.93
N LEU A 699 11.88 -29.21 7.91
CA LEU A 699 11.00 -28.83 9.00
C LEU A 699 9.57 -28.64 8.51
N THR A 700 8.61 -28.91 9.41
CA THR A 700 7.21 -28.53 9.21
C THR A 700 6.82 -27.61 10.36
N VAL A 701 6.30 -26.44 10.07
CA VAL A 701 5.97 -25.41 11.03
C VAL A 701 4.44 -25.26 11.13
N PRO A 702 3.87 -25.25 12.36
CA PRO A 702 4.57 -25.26 13.65
C PRO A 702 5.19 -26.62 14.00
N THR A 703 6.40 -26.59 14.54
CA THR A 703 7.11 -27.78 15.02
C THR A 703 6.64 -28.18 16.43
N GLU A 704 6.96 -29.42 16.86
CA GLU A 704 6.76 -29.81 18.26
C GLU A 704 7.59 -28.93 19.22
N GLU A 705 8.78 -28.50 18.81
CA GLU A 705 9.67 -27.63 19.54
C GLU A 705 9.09 -26.22 19.71
N GLU A 706 8.47 -25.67 18.68
CA GLU A 706 7.77 -24.38 18.75
C GLU A 706 6.53 -24.41 19.66
N ASN A 707 5.95 -25.57 19.85
CA ASN A 707 4.85 -25.78 20.81
C ASN A 707 5.33 -26.00 22.25
N SER A 708 6.64 -26.06 22.47
CA SER A 708 7.30 -26.19 23.76
C SER A 708 7.91 -24.86 24.22
N LEU A 709 8.56 -24.87 25.41
CA LEU A 709 9.36 -23.75 25.89
C LEU A 709 10.57 -23.44 24.98
N GLY A 710 11.06 -24.42 24.25
CA GLY A 710 12.21 -24.29 23.32
C GLY A 710 11.91 -23.39 22.12
N GLY A 711 10.65 -23.19 21.76
CA GLY A 711 10.25 -22.31 20.66
C GLY A 711 10.05 -20.85 21.08
N ILE A 712 10.27 -20.47 22.33
CA ILE A 712 10.07 -19.13 22.85
C ILE A 712 11.41 -18.39 22.83
N GLU A 713 11.47 -17.29 22.08
CA GLU A 713 12.72 -16.58 21.85
C GLU A 713 12.76 -15.18 22.49
N SER A 714 11.60 -14.59 22.80
CA SER A 714 11.50 -13.27 23.40
C SER A 714 10.53 -13.23 24.59
N HIS A 715 10.66 -12.19 25.42
CA HIS A 715 9.76 -11.95 26.55
C HIS A 715 8.33 -11.65 26.08
N THR A 716 8.17 -10.97 24.97
CA THR A 716 6.86 -10.63 24.38
C THR A 716 6.18 -11.87 23.83
N ASP A 717 6.92 -12.72 23.12
CA ASP A 717 6.45 -14.01 22.62
C ASP A 717 6.04 -14.95 23.76
N ALA A 718 6.86 -15.02 24.82
CA ALA A 718 6.54 -15.79 26.02
C ALA A 718 5.20 -15.37 26.66
N PHE A 719 4.94 -14.06 26.76
CA PHE A 719 3.69 -13.56 27.33
C PHE A 719 2.49 -13.85 26.41
N GLY A 720 2.65 -13.66 25.10
CA GLY A 720 1.64 -14.05 24.11
C GLY A 720 1.28 -15.53 24.21
N ARG A 721 2.30 -16.38 24.27
CA ARG A 721 2.13 -17.84 24.41
C ARG A 721 1.45 -18.22 25.74
N MET A 722 1.79 -17.56 26.84
CA MET A 722 1.09 -17.73 28.12
C MET A 722 -0.40 -17.39 27.98
N ALA A 723 -0.73 -16.30 27.31
CA ALA A 723 -2.11 -15.88 27.12
C ALA A 723 -2.91 -16.88 26.26
N GLU A 724 -2.34 -17.39 25.18
CA GLU A 724 -2.93 -18.44 24.36
C GLU A 724 -3.19 -19.74 25.13
N LEU A 725 -2.24 -20.14 25.96
CA LEU A 725 -2.30 -21.36 26.78
C LEU A 725 -2.95 -21.14 28.14
N TRP A 726 -3.66 -20.01 28.36
CA TRP A 726 -4.16 -19.66 29.68
C TRP A 726 -5.02 -20.76 30.35
N HIS A 727 -5.86 -21.42 29.60
CA HIS A 727 -6.72 -22.51 30.06
C HIS A 727 -6.12 -23.92 29.88
N ALA A 728 -4.94 -24.00 29.25
CA ALA A 728 -4.30 -25.29 29.02
C ALA A 728 -3.64 -25.83 30.32
N GLU A 729 -3.92 -27.06 30.65
CA GLU A 729 -3.28 -27.77 31.76
C GLU A 729 -1.95 -28.44 31.35
N THR A 730 -1.05 -27.65 30.75
CA THR A 730 0.25 -28.10 30.29
C THR A 730 1.40 -27.60 31.17
N ALA A 731 2.51 -28.32 31.21
CA ALA A 731 3.71 -27.90 31.94
C ALA A 731 4.25 -26.55 31.41
N VAL A 732 4.12 -26.30 30.08
CA VAL A 732 4.49 -25.03 29.45
C VAL A 732 3.64 -23.88 30.01
N ALA A 733 2.32 -24.03 30.02
CA ALA A 733 1.41 -23.02 30.58
C ALA A 733 1.70 -22.72 32.05
N ALA A 734 1.92 -23.74 32.85
CA ALA A 734 2.25 -23.59 34.26
C ALA A 734 3.58 -22.87 34.49
N SER A 735 4.62 -23.21 33.71
CA SER A 735 5.94 -22.59 33.79
C SER A 735 5.91 -21.13 33.39
N LEU A 736 5.20 -20.76 32.31
CA LEU A 736 5.03 -19.37 31.86
C LEU A 736 4.25 -18.54 32.87
N LYS A 737 3.16 -19.09 33.45
CA LYS A 737 2.39 -18.41 34.51
C LYS A 737 3.25 -18.17 35.76
N ALA A 738 4.04 -19.16 36.19
CA ALA A 738 4.92 -19.00 37.32
C ALA A 738 5.99 -17.93 37.07
N PHE A 739 6.60 -17.92 35.86
CA PHE A 739 7.60 -16.95 35.46
C PHE A 739 7.07 -15.51 35.51
N PHE A 740 5.94 -15.25 34.87
CA PHE A 740 5.37 -13.89 34.79
C PHE A 740 4.75 -13.46 36.15
N SER A 741 4.19 -14.38 36.94
CA SER A 741 3.64 -14.06 38.23
C SER A 741 4.72 -13.64 39.24
N ALA A 742 5.98 -14.06 39.03
CA ALA A 742 7.11 -13.65 39.83
C ALA A 742 7.61 -12.21 39.54
N GLN A 743 7.11 -11.59 38.43
CA GLN A 743 7.52 -10.24 37.98
C GLN A 743 6.53 -9.20 38.45
N PRO A 744 6.88 -8.27 39.39
CA PRO A 744 5.95 -7.26 39.87
C PRO A 744 5.38 -6.32 38.79
N GLU A 745 6.18 -5.99 37.79
CA GLU A 745 5.80 -5.12 36.64
C GLU A 745 4.72 -5.75 35.75
N MET A 746 4.66 -7.07 35.69
CA MET A 746 3.68 -7.80 34.87
C MET A 746 2.36 -8.04 35.58
N ARG A 747 2.27 -7.77 36.88
CA ARG A 747 1.10 -8.08 37.70
C ARG A 747 -0.21 -7.48 37.18
N SER A 748 -0.19 -6.23 36.75
CA SER A 748 -1.38 -5.56 36.18
C SER A 748 -1.90 -6.22 34.89
N ARG A 749 -0.97 -6.72 34.06
CA ARG A 749 -1.31 -7.45 32.83
C ARG A 749 -1.85 -8.83 33.12
N ILE A 750 -1.27 -9.53 34.09
CA ILE A 750 -1.75 -10.84 34.54
C ILE A 750 -3.14 -10.71 35.17
N ASP A 751 -3.36 -9.74 36.09
CA ASP A 751 -4.66 -9.48 36.68
C ASP A 751 -5.72 -9.14 35.61
N ALA A 752 -5.33 -8.45 34.53
CA ALA A 752 -6.22 -8.17 33.41
C ALA A 752 -6.55 -9.46 32.61
N LEU A 753 -5.55 -10.30 32.36
CA LEU A 753 -5.72 -11.59 31.68
C LEU A 753 -6.58 -12.55 32.51
N GLU A 754 -6.35 -12.64 33.83
CA GLU A 754 -7.18 -13.43 34.77
C GLU A 754 -8.65 -12.99 34.73
N ARG A 755 -8.90 -11.67 34.74
CA ARG A 755 -10.26 -11.13 34.63
C ARG A 755 -10.91 -11.44 33.30
N ALA A 756 -10.14 -11.36 32.19
CA ALA A 756 -10.63 -11.65 30.85
C ALA A 756 -10.91 -13.15 30.65
N ALA A 757 -10.11 -14.00 31.28
CA ALA A 757 -10.20 -15.45 31.20
C ALA A 757 -11.11 -16.08 32.27
N ASP A 758 -11.72 -15.29 33.15
CA ASP A 758 -12.60 -15.78 34.19
C ASP A 758 -13.95 -16.24 33.61
N ASP A 759 -14.10 -17.56 33.46
CA ASP A 759 -15.31 -18.21 32.95
C ASP A 759 -16.47 -18.24 33.96
N LYS A 760 -16.29 -17.63 35.13
CA LYS A 760 -17.37 -17.56 36.10
C LYS A 760 -18.58 -16.83 35.56
N PRO A 761 -19.78 -17.32 35.85
CA PRO A 761 -20.98 -16.62 35.43
C PRO A 761 -20.96 -15.16 35.88
N ILE A 762 -21.16 -14.22 34.98
CA ILE A 762 -21.31 -12.81 35.33
C ILE A 762 -22.48 -12.69 36.27
N ALA A 763 -22.22 -12.34 37.52
CA ALA A 763 -23.22 -12.19 38.56
C ALA A 763 -22.97 -10.95 39.41
N PHE A 764 -24.02 -10.31 39.88
CA PHE A 764 -23.90 -9.23 40.84
C PHE A 764 -23.43 -9.78 42.19
N ARG A 765 -22.26 -9.33 42.64
CA ARG A 765 -21.74 -9.68 43.97
C ARG A 765 -22.47 -8.93 45.11
N ASP A 766 -22.97 -7.74 44.78
CA ASP A 766 -23.71 -6.91 45.75
C ASP A 766 -25.22 -6.94 45.46
N PRO A 767 -26.04 -7.42 46.43
CA PRO A 767 -27.49 -7.40 46.29
C PRO A 767 -28.11 -6.00 46.15
N GLN A 768 -27.42 -4.94 46.58
CA GLN A 768 -27.93 -3.58 46.45
C GLN A 768 -27.91 -3.13 45.00
N THR A 769 -26.86 -3.48 44.25
CA THR A 769 -26.77 -3.22 42.81
C THR A 769 -27.92 -3.88 42.03
N ALA A 770 -28.22 -5.14 42.35
CA ALA A 770 -29.36 -5.84 41.74
C ALA A 770 -30.69 -5.15 42.07
N ARG A 771 -30.87 -4.67 43.33
CA ARG A 771 -32.09 -3.93 43.74
C ARG A 771 -32.21 -2.56 43.06
N GLN A 772 -31.11 -1.88 42.83
CA GLN A 772 -31.10 -0.59 42.08
C GLN A 772 -31.51 -0.78 40.63
N LEU A 773 -31.05 -1.86 39.98
CA LEU A 773 -31.32 -2.12 38.58
C LEU A 773 -32.71 -2.70 38.32
N PHE A 774 -33.18 -3.62 39.17
CA PHE A 774 -34.42 -4.35 38.97
C PHE A 774 -35.56 -3.98 39.94
N GLY A 775 -35.30 -3.12 40.92
CA GLY A 775 -36.26 -2.74 41.95
C GLY A 775 -36.37 -3.75 43.12
N ARG A 776 -37.16 -3.39 44.12
CA ARG A 776 -37.45 -4.28 45.27
C ARG A 776 -38.54 -5.28 44.97
N GLU A 777 -39.53 -4.88 44.18
CA GLU A 777 -40.65 -5.70 43.73
C GLU A 777 -40.61 -5.86 42.21
N MET A 778 -40.37 -7.06 41.76
CA MET A 778 -40.31 -7.37 40.33
C MET A 778 -41.64 -7.94 39.86
N ARG A 779 -42.21 -7.30 38.79
CA ARG A 779 -43.26 -7.91 38.00
C ARG A 779 -42.63 -8.45 36.73
N ILE A 780 -42.64 -9.76 36.55
CA ILE A 780 -41.97 -10.47 35.49
C ILE A 780 -43.02 -10.94 34.47
N SER A 781 -42.84 -10.61 33.19
CA SER A 781 -43.66 -11.16 32.10
C SER A 781 -43.10 -12.49 31.62
N SER A 782 -43.90 -13.30 30.92
CA SER A 782 -43.45 -14.53 30.28
C SER A 782 -42.26 -14.32 29.35
N SER A 783 -42.28 -13.24 28.59
CA SER A 783 -41.19 -12.87 27.67
C SER A 783 -39.89 -12.54 28.41
N GLN A 784 -39.97 -11.96 29.61
CA GLN A 784 -38.79 -11.70 30.44
C GLN A 784 -38.21 -13.01 30.99
N ILE A 785 -39.03 -13.95 31.38
CA ILE A 785 -38.58 -15.28 31.81
C ILE A 785 -37.89 -16.01 30.68
N GLU A 786 -38.50 -16.02 29.48
CA GLU A 786 -37.88 -16.61 28.27
C GLU A 786 -36.54 -15.97 27.94
N GLN A 787 -36.45 -14.65 27.94
CA GLN A 787 -35.19 -13.94 27.68
C GLN A 787 -34.13 -14.25 28.71
N TYR A 788 -34.46 -14.35 29.97
CA TYR A 788 -33.53 -14.70 31.04
C TYR A 788 -32.93 -16.10 30.86
N HIS A 789 -33.78 -17.08 30.46
CA HIS A 789 -33.31 -18.44 30.23
C HIS A 789 -32.57 -18.58 28.88
N LYS A 790 -32.92 -17.78 27.88
CA LYS A 790 -32.24 -17.77 26.59
C LYS A 790 -30.82 -17.17 26.72
N CYS A 791 -30.68 -16.01 27.37
CA CYS A 791 -29.41 -15.35 27.59
C CYS A 791 -29.52 -14.34 28.72
N ARG A 792 -28.88 -14.66 29.86
CA ARG A 792 -28.87 -13.79 31.06
C ARG A 792 -28.22 -12.43 30.82
N PHE A 793 -27.17 -12.38 29.95
CA PHE A 793 -26.52 -11.13 29.61
C PHE A 793 -27.44 -10.22 28.76
N ALA A 794 -28.12 -10.77 27.78
CA ALA A 794 -29.13 -10.03 27.02
C ALA A 794 -30.28 -9.54 27.89
N TYR A 795 -30.73 -10.37 28.85
CA TYR A 795 -31.72 -9.97 29.84
C TYR A 795 -31.22 -8.78 30.68
N PHE A 796 -29.99 -8.84 31.19
CA PHE A 796 -29.37 -7.76 31.95
C PHE A 796 -29.29 -6.46 31.13
N CYS A 797 -28.81 -6.53 29.89
CA CYS A 797 -28.74 -5.38 29.01
C CYS A 797 -30.13 -4.75 28.75
N GLN A 798 -31.13 -5.59 28.48
CA GLN A 798 -32.46 -5.12 28.10
C GLN A 798 -33.30 -4.63 29.30
N TYR A 799 -33.27 -5.37 30.38
CA TYR A 799 -34.17 -5.13 31.54
C TYR A 799 -33.47 -4.55 32.78
N GLY A 800 -32.18 -4.70 32.92
CA GLY A 800 -31.35 -4.09 33.93
C GLY A 800 -30.81 -2.73 33.52
N LEU A 801 -30.13 -2.66 32.42
CA LEU A 801 -29.55 -1.42 31.87
C LEU A 801 -30.52 -0.66 30.99
N HIS A 802 -31.68 -1.23 30.63
CA HIS A 802 -32.67 -0.65 29.73
C HIS A 802 -32.09 -0.26 28.38
N ILE A 803 -31.10 -1.02 27.92
CA ILE A 803 -30.50 -0.79 26.58
C ILE A 803 -31.58 -1.14 25.55
N LYS A 804 -31.90 -0.17 24.71
CA LYS A 804 -32.82 -0.35 23.59
C LYS A 804 -32.04 -0.25 22.30
N ALA A 805 -32.41 -1.08 21.31
CA ALA A 805 -31.89 -0.89 19.95
C ALA A 805 -32.26 0.53 19.49
N ALA A 806 -31.30 1.24 18.87
CA ALA A 806 -31.56 2.51 18.26
C ALA A 806 -32.64 2.32 17.15
N ARG A 807 -33.87 2.74 17.42
CA ARG A 807 -34.93 2.66 16.44
C ARG A 807 -35.03 3.99 15.70
N PRO A 808 -35.22 3.95 14.38
CA PRO A 808 -35.53 5.16 13.66
C PRO A 808 -36.78 5.84 14.22
N ALA A 809 -36.76 7.15 14.30
CA ALA A 809 -37.91 7.94 14.75
C ALA A 809 -38.95 8.03 13.61
N GLU A 810 -39.64 6.92 13.40
CA GLU A 810 -40.67 6.74 12.37
C GLU A 810 -41.96 6.24 13.00
N LEU A 811 -43.10 6.64 12.39
CA LEU A 811 -44.37 5.95 12.59
C LEU A 811 -44.29 4.64 11.81
N ASP A 812 -43.83 3.57 12.46
CA ASP A 812 -43.82 2.24 11.89
C ASP A 812 -45.23 1.59 11.94
N SER A 813 -45.36 0.41 11.33
CA SER A 813 -46.64 -0.33 11.30
C SER A 813 -47.13 -0.69 12.73
N LEU A 814 -46.23 -0.84 13.70
CA LEU A 814 -46.57 -1.14 15.08
C LEU A 814 -47.10 0.11 15.79
N ALA A 815 -46.46 1.25 15.63
CA ALA A 815 -46.93 2.53 16.16
C ALA A 815 -48.26 2.91 15.54
N PHE A 816 -48.42 2.66 14.21
CA PHE A 816 -49.71 2.83 13.52
C PHE A 816 -50.79 1.95 14.12
N GLY A 817 -50.54 0.65 14.30
CA GLY A 817 -51.46 -0.30 14.89
C GLY A 817 -51.82 0.14 16.33
N THR A 818 -50.85 0.51 17.15
CA THR A 818 -51.06 0.96 18.55
C THR A 818 -51.96 2.18 18.62
N LEU A 819 -51.74 3.17 17.73
CA LEU A 819 -52.55 4.38 17.70
C LEU A 819 -53.97 4.10 17.17
N ALA A 820 -54.14 3.27 16.15
CA ALA A 820 -55.46 2.81 15.65
C ALA A 820 -56.26 2.09 16.77
N HIS A 821 -55.58 1.17 17.50
CA HIS A 821 -56.20 0.50 18.66
C HIS A 821 -56.56 1.47 19.78
N TYR A 822 -55.73 2.46 20.08
CA TYR A 822 -56.05 3.49 21.06
C TYR A 822 -57.31 4.29 20.67
N VAL A 823 -57.40 4.71 19.42
CA VAL A 823 -58.59 5.40 18.87
C VAL A 823 -59.84 4.53 19.04
N MET A 824 -59.76 3.27 18.62
CA MET A 824 -60.88 2.33 18.73
C MET A 824 -61.32 2.09 20.17
N SER A 825 -60.37 1.80 21.07
CA SER A 825 -60.63 1.53 22.50
C SER A 825 -61.16 2.75 23.21
N SER A 826 -60.80 3.94 22.78
CA SER A 826 -61.27 5.19 23.40
C SER A 826 -62.62 5.62 22.90
N LEU A 827 -62.90 5.55 21.60
CA LEU A 827 -64.13 6.12 21.01
C LEU A 827 -65.29 5.10 20.90
N LEU A 828 -65.05 3.84 20.60
CA LEU A 828 -66.07 2.86 20.40
C LEU A 828 -66.96 2.64 21.61
N PRO A 829 -66.41 2.52 22.84
CA PRO A 829 -67.25 2.42 24.06
C PRO A 829 -68.08 3.68 24.33
N GLN A 830 -67.54 4.85 23.95
CA GLN A 830 -68.28 6.12 24.11
C GLN A 830 -69.48 6.20 23.16
N TYR A 831 -69.32 5.77 21.92
CA TYR A 831 -70.37 5.76 20.90
C TYR A 831 -71.45 4.72 21.25
N VAL A 832 -71.07 3.53 21.69
CA VAL A 832 -72.01 2.50 22.15
C VAL A 832 -72.84 3.00 23.32
N LYS A 833 -72.23 3.67 24.30
CA LYS A 833 -72.90 4.23 25.48
C LYS A 833 -73.80 5.41 25.10
N ALA A 834 -73.46 6.24 24.14
CA ALA A 834 -74.22 7.42 23.70
C ALA A 834 -75.35 7.07 22.70
N GLY A 835 -75.43 5.86 22.16
CA GLY A 835 -76.30 5.46 21.08
C GLY A 835 -75.72 5.79 19.70
N LEU A 836 -75.85 4.86 18.76
CA LEU A 836 -75.32 5.01 17.45
C LEU A 836 -76.20 5.85 16.51
N ASP A 837 -77.44 6.07 16.91
CA ASP A 837 -78.41 6.81 16.09
C ASP A 837 -77.99 8.29 15.98
N GLY A 838 -77.77 8.79 14.72
CA GLY A 838 -77.39 10.18 14.46
C GLY A 838 -75.91 10.46 14.41
N LEU A 839 -75.07 9.40 14.54
CA LEU A 839 -73.64 9.54 14.34
C LEU A 839 -73.33 9.82 12.86
N THR A 840 -72.57 10.83 12.57
CA THR A 840 -72.16 11.18 11.21
C THR A 840 -70.67 10.95 10.99
N GLN A 841 -70.29 10.63 9.79
CA GLN A 841 -68.88 10.43 9.41
C GLN A 841 -68.01 11.67 9.76
N ALA A 842 -68.58 12.87 9.63
CA ALA A 842 -67.89 14.11 9.97
C ALA A 842 -67.58 14.20 11.49
N LYS A 843 -68.52 13.75 12.34
CA LYS A 843 -68.33 13.71 13.79
C LYS A 843 -67.29 12.66 14.19
N VAL A 844 -67.36 11.47 13.60
CA VAL A 844 -66.34 10.43 13.82
C VAL A 844 -64.93 10.92 13.46
N ARG A 845 -64.79 11.60 12.30
CA ARG A 845 -63.52 12.19 11.88
C ARG A 845 -63.03 13.27 12.86
N THR A 846 -63.88 14.13 13.36
CA THR A 846 -63.53 15.18 14.34
C THR A 846 -63.10 14.56 15.66
N ASP A 847 -63.82 13.58 16.17
CA ASP A 847 -63.54 12.89 17.43
C ASP A 847 -62.25 12.08 17.34
N THR A 848 -62.01 11.38 16.18
CA THR A 848 -60.76 10.70 15.89
C THR A 848 -59.57 11.68 15.92
N ARG A 849 -59.72 12.82 15.25
CA ARG A 849 -58.67 13.83 15.23
C ARG A 849 -58.34 14.31 16.67
N ARG A 850 -59.33 14.67 17.44
CA ARG A 850 -59.15 15.10 18.85
C ARG A 850 -58.49 14.00 19.69
N THR A 851 -58.85 12.75 19.55
CA THR A 851 -58.31 11.64 20.30
C THR A 851 -56.86 11.36 19.90
N VAL A 852 -56.53 11.49 18.60
CA VAL A 852 -55.13 11.34 18.11
C VAL A 852 -54.28 12.51 18.55
N GLU A 853 -54.78 13.75 18.48
CA GLU A 853 -54.07 14.96 18.97
C GLU A 853 -53.79 14.83 20.49
N GLN A 854 -54.77 14.35 21.25
CA GLN A 854 -54.58 14.09 22.67
C GLN A 854 -53.52 13.03 22.92
N TYR A 855 -53.52 11.91 22.16
CA TYR A 855 -52.48 10.91 22.28
C TYR A 855 -51.08 11.43 21.94
N VAL A 856 -50.99 12.24 20.88
CA VAL A 856 -49.72 12.86 20.49
C VAL A 856 -49.24 13.84 21.55
N GLU A 857 -50.13 14.62 22.15
CA GLU A 857 -49.80 15.51 23.23
C GLU A 857 -49.32 14.75 24.50
N GLU A 858 -50.07 13.75 24.93
CA GLU A 858 -49.81 13.01 26.17
C GLU A 858 -48.63 12.03 26.05
N ARG A 859 -48.47 11.40 24.91
CA ARG A 859 -47.51 10.30 24.69
C ARG A 859 -46.32 10.64 23.85
N MET A 860 -46.40 11.65 22.98
CA MET A 860 -45.36 11.99 22.00
C MET A 860 -44.88 13.46 22.16
N GLY A 861 -45.33 14.20 23.20
CA GLY A 861 -44.87 15.54 23.51
C GLY A 861 -45.30 16.62 22.52
N GLY A 862 -46.47 16.47 21.90
CA GLY A 862 -47.10 17.48 21.04
C GLY A 862 -46.66 17.45 19.57
N LEU A 863 -47.26 18.32 18.77
CA LEU A 863 -47.04 18.42 17.32
C LEU A 863 -45.98 19.47 16.92
N ASP A 864 -45.68 20.42 17.80
CA ASP A 864 -44.91 21.62 17.47
C ASP A 864 -43.49 21.33 16.98
N ASN A 865 -42.87 20.28 17.53
CA ASN A 865 -41.50 19.89 17.21
C ASN A 865 -41.39 18.62 16.34
N LYS A 866 -42.43 18.26 15.60
CA LYS A 866 -42.44 17.09 14.72
C LYS A 866 -42.12 17.48 13.27
N PRO A 867 -41.27 16.65 12.59
CA PRO A 867 -40.96 16.91 11.18
C PRO A 867 -42.18 16.92 10.28
N ALA A 868 -42.10 17.61 9.13
CA ALA A 868 -43.18 17.65 8.16
C ALA A 868 -43.62 16.26 7.68
N ARG A 869 -42.65 15.30 7.56
CA ARG A 869 -42.93 13.89 7.22
C ARG A 869 -43.82 13.21 8.27
N PHE A 870 -43.57 13.45 9.56
CA PHE A 870 -44.38 12.91 10.65
C PHE A 870 -45.80 13.43 10.56
N ARG A 871 -45.99 14.76 10.39
CA ARG A 871 -47.30 15.39 10.26
C ARG A 871 -48.09 14.84 9.10
N HIS A 872 -47.42 14.62 7.94
CA HIS A 872 -48.04 13.98 6.76
C HIS A 872 -48.50 12.55 7.04
N LEU A 873 -47.64 11.73 7.66
CA LEU A 873 -47.98 10.34 8.03
C LEU A 873 -49.13 10.31 9.05
N LEU A 874 -49.12 11.24 10.01
CA LEU A 874 -50.21 11.36 11.01
C LEU A 874 -51.53 11.71 10.34
N GLU A 875 -51.57 12.63 9.37
CA GLU A 875 -52.79 12.90 8.58
C GLU A 875 -53.28 11.71 7.77
N GLN A 876 -52.36 10.91 7.20
CA GLN A 876 -52.77 9.65 6.54
C GLN A 876 -53.35 8.66 7.54
N LEU A 877 -52.76 8.51 8.72
CA LEU A 877 -53.22 7.65 9.79
C LEU A 877 -54.60 8.10 10.29
N LEU A 878 -54.82 9.41 10.49
CA LEU A 878 -56.12 9.97 10.84
C LEU A 878 -57.21 9.60 9.87
N ARG A 879 -56.95 9.73 8.57
CA ARG A 879 -57.89 9.32 7.50
C ARG A 879 -58.22 7.82 7.60
N THR A 880 -57.18 6.96 7.70
CA THR A 880 -57.37 5.52 7.75
C THR A 880 -58.13 5.10 9.04
N SER A 881 -57.72 5.62 10.20
CA SER A 881 -58.38 5.27 11.50
C SER A 881 -59.80 5.76 11.55
N SER A 882 -60.10 6.99 11.06
CA SER A 882 -61.47 7.50 11.01
C SER A 882 -62.36 6.69 10.05
N SER A 883 -61.83 6.24 8.91
CA SER A 883 -62.56 5.41 7.96
C SER A 883 -62.84 4.04 8.54
N LEU A 884 -61.83 3.43 9.20
CA LEU A 884 -61.98 2.13 9.85
C LEU A 884 -62.99 2.20 11.01
N LEU A 885 -62.93 3.21 11.85
CA LEU A 885 -63.90 3.42 12.97
C LEU A 885 -65.30 3.66 12.44
N TRP A 886 -65.48 4.43 11.36
CA TRP A 886 -66.72 4.64 10.69
C TRP A 886 -67.33 3.34 10.17
N TYR A 887 -66.51 2.50 9.52
CA TYR A 887 -66.92 1.19 9.05
C TYR A 887 -67.43 0.30 10.19
N VAL A 888 -66.66 0.20 11.27
CA VAL A 888 -67.02 -0.62 12.46
C VAL A 888 -68.30 -0.13 13.14
N VAL A 889 -68.59 1.18 13.10
CA VAL A 889 -69.82 1.77 13.68
C VAL A 889 -71.05 1.53 12.79
N GLN A 890 -70.83 1.37 11.49
CA GLN A 890 -71.92 1.03 10.55
C GLN A 890 -72.34 -0.42 10.55
N GLU A 891 -71.44 -1.38 10.85
CA GLU A 891 -71.72 -2.77 11.08
C GLU A 891 -72.26 -3.04 12.49
#